data_748ea7887b197669a8cec1cea183e765
#
_entry.id   748ea7887b197669a8cec1cea183e765
#
_cell.length_a   1.000
_cell.length_b   1.000
_cell.length_c   1.000
_cell.angle_alpha   90.00
_cell.angle_beta   90.00
_cell.angle_gamma   90.00
#
_symmetry.space_group_name_H-M   'P 1'
#
loop_
_entity.id
_entity.type
_entity.pdbx_description
1 polymer ?
#
loop_
_entity_poly.entity_id
_entity_poly.type
_entity_poly.pdbx_seq_one_letter_code
_entity_poly.pdbx_strand_id
1 'polypeptide(L)'
;MQVTPNVAQRRVDITIDGAPFTSYVWPPTLKKPVLYPLIAPGGIEVSRGFPLAPRPGERVDHPHHAGMWFNYGNANGFDFWNNSDAIKPEDRGRMGTINQERIVSTKSGPDQGELVVESVWVTGANQEILRETTRYVFTRRQHARIIDQITTLQALGKVVFHDDKEGLLGIRVARWLESPDEKGGTFADTSGRQTTVPNVAMPGATGVYLTSEGKRGDQAWGTRGRWCTLTGSNGNDTVTIAILDHPGNPNYPTYWHARGYGLFAANPLGQHIFDPKTSVLDYTLEKGQTATFRYRVLLIAGTPTTGDMDKEADNFAMEYASSDPVASATPVSTSADIFDNWPAGISPGEVGKRVAEHFVTSPHQYGATIHYSEAATWYGALTFAQLTHDDALKAELIRKFEPLMRGGAEASRIPVRHHVDDSIFGIVPIEIGIQTKDERFLADGKAWADRQWENPLPDGLSAETRYWIDDMYMLTILQLEAYRATHDKKYLDRDAQEMVSYLGKLQQPNGLFYHAPDVPFFWGRGDGWVAAGMAEMLRDLPPDHRQRPIILKSYQEMMAALLKYQGKDGMWRQLIDHDEAWPESSSSAMFTFAMITGVKNGWLDAKTYGPAARRGWIAVAGYIDQNSDVTAVCEGTGKKNDLQYYLDRKRRTGDFHGQAPILWAASALLR
;
A
#
# COMPACT_ATOMS: atom_id res chain seq x y z
N MET A 1 18.95 -13.60 0.09
CA MET A 1 18.82 -13.03 -1.26
C MET A 1 19.55 -11.71 -1.33
N GLN A 2 20.31 -11.44 -2.41
CA GLN A 2 21.00 -10.17 -2.64
C GLN A 2 20.46 -9.53 -3.90
N VAL A 3 20.25 -8.21 -3.84
CA VAL A 3 19.85 -7.37 -4.97
C VAL A 3 20.94 -6.30 -5.13
N THR A 4 21.78 -6.47 -6.15
CA THR A 4 23.04 -5.71 -6.27
C THR A 4 23.04 -4.90 -7.57
N PRO A 5 22.93 -3.56 -7.50
CA PRO A 5 23.05 -2.69 -8.67
C PRO A 5 24.45 -2.70 -9.28
N ASN A 6 24.51 -2.81 -10.61
CA ASN A 6 25.71 -2.59 -11.41
C ASN A 6 25.34 -1.68 -12.59
N VAL A 7 25.20 -0.39 -12.30
CA VAL A 7 24.70 0.61 -13.25
C VAL A 7 25.64 0.76 -14.46
N ALA A 8 26.96 0.63 -14.24
CA ALA A 8 27.95 0.72 -15.31
C ALA A 8 27.76 -0.38 -16.37
N GLN A 9 27.27 -1.55 -15.97
CA GLN A 9 26.93 -2.66 -16.87
C GLN A 9 25.45 -2.67 -17.27
N ARG A 10 24.69 -1.65 -16.89
CA ARG A 10 23.25 -1.53 -17.15
C ARG A 10 22.47 -2.76 -16.65
N ARG A 11 22.71 -3.13 -15.39
CA ARG A 11 22.04 -4.29 -14.76
C ARG A 11 21.91 -4.15 -13.27
N VAL A 12 20.97 -4.89 -12.71
CA VAL A 12 20.86 -5.20 -11.28
C VAL A 12 20.82 -6.71 -11.13
N ASP A 13 21.75 -7.28 -10.39
CA ASP A 13 21.84 -8.73 -10.20
C ASP A 13 21.04 -9.18 -8.97
N ILE A 14 20.27 -10.23 -9.14
CA ILE A 14 19.51 -10.89 -8.08
C ILE A 14 20.10 -12.29 -7.88
N THR A 15 20.64 -12.56 -6.67
CA THR A 15 21.24 -13.83 -6.31
C THR A 15 20.62 -14.44 -5.05
N ILE A 16 20.61 -15.76 -4.97
CA ILE A 16 20.17 -16.53 -3.81
C ILE A 16 21.37 -17.37 -3.33
N ASP A 17 21.85 -17.14 -2.11
CA ASP A 17 23.02 -17.81 -1.53
C ASP A 17 24.26 -17.75 -2.45
N GLY A 18 24.45 -16.61 -3.12
CA GLY A 18 25.52 -16.38 -4.07
C GLY A 18 25.29 -16.95 -5.48
N ALA A 19 24.27 -17.79 -5.70
CA ALA A 19 23.92 -18.34 -7.00
C ALA A 19 22.98 -17.39 -7.76
N PRO A 20 23.11 -17.24 -9.10
CA PRO A 20 22.23 -16.39 -9.89
C PRO A 20 20.77 -16.85 -9.83
N PHE A 21 19.85 -15.88 -9.74
CA PHE A 21 18.43 -16.09 -9.93
C PHE A 21 17.96 -15.41 -11.22
N THR A 22 18.18 -14.12 -11.32
CA THR A 22 17.90 -13.31 -12.51
C THR A 22 18.72 -12.01 -12.46
N SER A 23 18.66 -11.22 -13.53
CA SER A 23 19.14 -9.84 -13.52
C SER A 23 18.15 -8.96 -14.25
N TYR A 24 17.86 -7.78 -13.70
CA TYR A 24 17.18 -6.71 -14.41
C TYR A 24 18.20 -6.03 -15.32
N VAL A 25 18.00 -6.06 -16.63
CA VAL A 25 18.97 -5.57 -17.62
C VAL A 25 18.33 -4.63 -18.63
N TRP A 26 19.07 -3.57 -19.02
CA TRP A 26 18.65 -2.58 -20.03
C TRP A 26 19.81 -2.22 -21.00
N PRO A 27 20.36 -3.21 -21.71
CA PRO A 27 21.41 -2.94 -22.66
C PRO A 27 20.89 -2.12 -23.87
N PRO A 28 21.72 -1.34 -24.55
CA PRO A 28 21.28 -0.49 -25.65
C PRO A 28 20.77 -1.27 -26.89
N THR A 29 21.05 -2.57 -26.95
CA THR A 29 20.53 -3.48 -27.96
C THR A 29 19.07 -3.88 -27.78
N LEU A 30 18.52 -3.65 -26.61
CA LEU A 30 17.08 -3.85 -26.34
C LEU A 30 16.34 -2.52 -26.35
N LYS A 31 15.05 -2.57 -26.72
CA LYS A 31 14.17 -1.39 -26.75
C LYS A 31 13.28 -1.28 -25.50
N LYS A 32 13.56 -2.09 -24.50
CA LYS A 32 12.88 -2.14 -23.20
C LYS A 32 13.75 -2.85 -22.18
N PRO A 33 13.61 -2.55 -20.88
CA PRO A 33 14.22 -3.35 -19.81
C PRO A 33 13.60 -4.74 -19.72
N VAL A 34 14.37 -5.73 -19.26
CA VAL A 34 13.91 -7.11 -19.10
C VAL A 34 14.54 -7.78 -17.88
N LEU A 35 13.91 -8.83 -17.34
CA LEU A 35 14.56 -9.78 -16.43
C LEU A 35 15.18 -10.93 -17.23
N TYR A 36 16.51 -11.12 -17.16
CA TYR A 36 17.24 -12.15 -17.88
C TYR A 36 18.58 -12.50 -17.20
N PRO A 37 18.99 -13.79 -17.14
CA PRO A 37 18.15 -14.96 -17.44
C PRO A 37 17.12 -15.23 -16.33
N LEU A 38 16.15 -16.09 -16.57
CA LEU A 38 15.29 -16.65 -15.53
C LEU A 38 15.79 -18.04 -15.17
N ILE A 39 16.11 -18.24 -13.89
CA ILE A 39 16.71 -19.50 -13.40
C ILE A 39 15.82 -20.12 -12.32
N ALA A 40 15.32 -21.32 -12.58
CA ALA A 40 14.51 -22.10 -11.64
C ALA A 40 15.39 -22.72 -10.51
N PRO A 41 14.79 -23.27 -9.44
CA PRO A 41 15.52 -24.07 -8.47
C PRO A 41 16.36 -25.17 -9.16
N GLY A 42 17.53 -25.48 -8.60
CA GLY A 42 18.47 -26.39 -9.23
C GLY A 42 19.40 -25.75 -10.29
N GLY A 43 19.26 -24.43 -10.53
CA GLY A 43 20.11 -23.73 -11.49
C GLY A 43 19.68 -23.90 -12.96
N ILE A 44 18.43 -24.32 -13.21
CA ILE A 44 17.90 -24.61 -14.54
C ILE A 44 17.43 -23.33 -15.20
N GLU A 45 18.05 -22.91 -16.32
CA GLU A 45 17.61 -21.77 -17.10
C GLU A 45 16.32 -22.10 -17.87
N VAL A 46 15.28 -21.29 -17.64
CA VAL A 46 13.95 -21.44 -18.27
C VAL A 46 13.69 -20.40 -19.36
N SER A 47 14.46 -19.32 -19.44
CA SER A 47 14.35 -18.30 -20.49
C SER A 47 15.23 -18.63 -21.71
N ARG A 48 14.77 -18.25 -22.91
CA ARG A 48 15.54 -18.38 -24.16
C ARG A 48 16.77 -17.44 -24.13
N GLY A 49 17.91 -17.95 -24.63
CA GLY A 49 19.14 -17.16 -24.67
C GLY A 49 19.14 -16.04 -25.71
N PHE A 50 18.59 -16.28 -26.90
CA PHE A 50 18.53 -15.25 -27.96
C PHE A 50 17.57 -14.10 -27.58
N PRO A 51 17.92 -12.79 -27.82
CA PRO A 51 19.13 -12.31 -28.52
C PRO A 51 20.34 -12.04 -27.62
N LEU A 52 20.22 -12.13 -26.29
CA LEU A 52 21.24 -11.69 -25.34
C LEU A 52 22.43 -12.66 -25.22
N ALA A 53 22.15 -13.97 -25.16
CA ALA A 53 23.15 -15.04 -25.08
C ALA A 53 22.67 -16.26 -25.88
N PRO A 54 22.72 -16.21 -27.23
CA PRO A 54 22.23 -17.29 -28.08
C PRO A 54 22.83 -18.65 -27.73
N ARG A 55 22.00 -19.69 -27.68
CA ARG A 55 22.40 -21.07 -27.38
C ARG A 55 22.09 -22.00 -28.55
N PRO A 56 22.92 -23.03 -28.79
CA PRO A 56 22.65 -24.02 -29.82
C PRO A 56 21.28 -24.71 -29.63
N GLY A 57 20.57 -24.90 -30.75
CA GLY A 57 19.26 -25.55 -30.75
C GLY A 57 18.09 -24.64 -30.38
N GLU A 58 18.33 -23.38 -30.00
CA GLU A 58 17.25 -22.42 -29.71
C GLU A 58 16.85 -21.64 -30.99
N ARG A 59 15.56 -21.24 -31.01
CA ARG A 59 15.03 -20.37 -32.07
C ARG A 59 15.64 -18.99 -32.01
N VAL A 60 16.00 -18.44 -33.18
CA VAL A 60 16.54 -17.09 -33.35
C VAL A 60 15.55 -16.15 -34.03
N ASP A 61 14.27 -16.38 -33.82
CA ASP A 61 13.17 -15.54 -34.24
C ASP A 61 12.83 -14.46 -33.21
N HIS A 62 12.00 -13.47 -33.56
CA HIS A 62 11.46 -12.46 -32.65
C HIS A 62 12.53 -11.89 -31.70
N PRO A 63 13.50 -11.09 -32.20
CA PRO A 63 14.59 -10.56 -31.38
C PRO A 63 14.11 -9.62 -30.24
N HIS A 64 12.87 -9.16 -30.31
CA HIS A 64 12.21 -8.38 -29.27
C HIS A 64 11.68 -9.23 -28.09
N HIS A 65 11.64 -10.57 -28.22
CA HIS A 65 11.26 -11.47 -27.14
C HIS A 65 12.50 -11.90 -26.32
N ALA A 66 12.87 -11.14 -25.30
CA ALA A 66 14.04 -11.40 -24.44
C ALA A 66 13.64 -11.55 -22.99
N GLY A 67 13.96 -12.71 -22.37
CA GLY A 67 13.70 -12.96 -20.96
C GLY A 67 12.23 -12.82 -20.56
N MET A 68 11.97 -12.01 -19.54
CA MET A 68 10.64 -11.58 -19.08
C MET A 68 10.55 -10.05 -19.20
N TRP A 69 9.48 -9.54 -19.78
CA TRP A 69 9.31 -8.11 -20.04
C TRP A 69 7.86 -7.65 -19.85
N PHE A 70 7.68 -6.32 -19.78
CA PHE A 70 6.38 -5.67 -19.73
C PHE A 70 6.32 -4.57 -20.79
N ASN A 71 5.34 -4.62 -21.71
CA ASN A 71 5.07 -3.60 -22.71
C ASN A 71 3.77 -3.89 -23.48
N TYR A 72 3.44 -3.10 -24.53
CA TYR A 72 2.21 -3.25 -25.30
C TYR A 72 2.42 -2.97 -26.79
N GLY A 73 1.64 -3.67 -27.65
CA GLY A 73 1.76 -3.58 -29.12
C GLY A 73 1.15 -2.33 -29.74
N ASN A 74 0.18 -1.69 -29.08
CA ASN A 74 -0.49 -0.52 -29.67
C ASN A 74 -0.93 0.49 -28.61
N ALA A 75 0.00 1.40 -28.23
CA ALA A 75 -0.31 2.55 -27.38
C ALA A 75 -0.28 3.83 -28.23
N ASN A 76 -1.42 4.47 -28.45
CA ASN A 76 -1.59 5.62 -29.34
C ASN A 76 -1.08 5.38 -30.78
N GLY A 77 -1.20 4.15 -31.30
CA GLY A 77 -0.72 3.79 -32.63
C GLY A 77 0.79 3.47 -32.71
N PHE A 78 1.51 3.45 -31.58
CA PHE A 78 2.92 3.09 -31.52
C PHE A 78 3.11 1.68 -30.93
N ASP A 79 3.97 0.90 -31.57
CA ASP A 79 4.28 -0.47 -31.21
C ASP A 79 5.53 -0.54 -30.31
N PHE A 80 5.31 -0.82 -29.02
CA PHE A 80 6.38 -1.01 -28.04
C PHE A 80 6.78 -2.49 -27.90
N TRP A 81 5.93 -3.42 -28.40
CA TRP A 81 6.19 -4.85 -28.27
C TRP A 81 7.21 -5.35 -29.29
N ASN A 82 6.97 -5.10 -30.60
CA ASN A 82 7.78 -5.66 -31.67
C ASN A 82 9.10 -4.92 -31.94
N ASN A 83 9.36 -3.79 -31.28
CA ASN A 83 10.53 -2.96 -31.54
C ASN A 83 11.85 -3.69 -31.23
N SER A 84 12.76 -3.66 -32.18
CA SER A 84 14.13 -4.22 -32.10
C SER A 84 15.03 -3.58 -33.14
N ASP A 85 16.33 -3.88 -33.09
CA ASP A 85 17.29 -3.41 -34.10
C ASP A 85 17.04 -4.00 -35.53
N ALA A 86 16.23 -5.08 -35.60
CA ALA A 86 15.84 -5.68 -36.89
C ALA A 86 14.70 -4.93 -37.59
N ILE A 87 14.08 -3.93 -36.98
CA ILE A 87 13.03 -3.11 -37.59
C ILE A 87 13.61 -2.28 -38.72
N LYS A 88 12.98 -2.31 -39.90
CA LYS A 88 13.38 -1.56 -41.05
C LYS A 88 13.32 -0.04 -40.82
N PRO A 89 14.21 0.75 -41.42
CA PRO A 89 14.24 2.20 -41.19
C PRO A 89 12.88 2.90 -41.42
N GLU A 90 12.14 2.47 -42.46
CA GLU A 90 10.83 3.03 -42.82
C GLU A 90 9.75 2.78 -41.78
N ASP A 91 9.87 1.73 -40.96
CA ASP A 91 8.90 1.37 -39.95
C ASP A 91 9.22 1.94 -38.55
N ARG A 92 10.43 2.44 -38.32
CA ARG A 92 10.90 2.92 -37.01
C ARG A 92 10.04 4.05 -36.42
N GLY A 93 9.48 4.88 -37.30
CA GLY A 93 8.62 5.99 -36.87
C GLY A 93 7.35 5.55 -36.10
N ARG A 94 6.90 4.30 -36.29
CA ARG A 94 5.74 3.71 -35.60
C ARG A 94 6.14 2.87 -34.38
N MET A 95 7.42 2.74 -34.10
CA MET A 95 7.90 1.98 -32.95
C MET A 95 8.01 2.85 -31.70
N GLY A 96 7.80 2.24 -30.55
CA GLY A 96 8.06 2.86 -29.26
C GLY A 96 9.23 2.21 -28.52
N THR A 97 9.85 2.93 -27.62
CA THR A 97 10.97 2.46 -26.78
C THR A 97 10.68 2.74 -25.32
N ILE A 98 11.02 1.82 -24.44
CA ILE A 98 10.92 2.00 -22.99
C ILE A 98 12.34 2.20 -22.46
N ASN A 99 12.61 3.43 -22.02
CA ASN A 99 13.93 3.82 -21.54
C ASN A 99 13.99 3.72 -20.03
N GLN A 100 14.95 2.93 -19.50
CA GLN A 100 15.27 2.92 -18.07
C GLN A 100 15.82 4.29 -17.65
N GLU A 101 15.19 4.94 -16.68
CA GLU A 101 15.64 6.23 -16.15
C GLU A 101 16.47 6.06 -14.89
N ARG A 102 15.91 5.43 -13.86
CA ARG A 102 16.62 5.29 -12.59
C ARG A 102 16.24 4.02 -11.83
N ILE A 103 17.17 3.57 -11.00
CA ILE A 103 16.91 2.62 -9.93
C ILE A 103 16.48 3.46 -8.72
N VAL A 104 15.25 3.25 -8.27
CA VAL A 104 14.67 4.00 -7.16
C VAL A 104 15.16 3.45 -5.83
N SER A 105 15.08 2.13 -5.65
CA SER A 105 15.54 1.45 -4.45
C SER A 105 15.88 -0.01 -4.71
N THR A 106 16.75 -0.55 -3.87
CA THR A 106 17.02 -1.99 -3.77
C THR A 106 17.02 -2.40 -2.32
N LYS A 107 16.47 -3.59 -2.02
CA LYS A 107 16.53 -4.21 -0.70
C LYS A 107 16.98 -5.65 -0.83
N SER A 108 17.88 -6.07 0.04
CA SER A 108 18.31 -7.46 0.18
C SER A 108 17.80 -8.02 1.51
N GLY A 109 17.53 -9.33 1.58
CA GLY A 109 17.06 -9.97 2.79
C GLY A 109 17.28 -11.48 2.75
N PRO A 110 16.96 -12.23 3.82
CA PRO A 110 17.26 -13.67 3.88
C PRO A 110 16.49 -14.44 2.80
N ASP A 111 15.20 -14.26 2.67
CA ASP A 111 14.34 -15.01 1.75
C ASP A 111 13.67 -14.14 0.69
N GLN A 112 13.75 -12.83 0.82
CA GLN A 112 13.11 -11.86 -0.08
C GLN A 112 14.09 -10.73 -0.43
N GLY A 113 13.96 -10.21 -1.67
CA GLY A 113 14.63 -9.01 -2.15
C GLY A 113 13.68 -8.14 -2.93
N GLU A 114 13.96 -6.84 -3.03
CA GLU A 114 13.11 -5.89 -3.74
C GLU A 114 13.96 -4.99 -4.65
N LEU A 115 13.42 -4.71 -5.82
CA LEU A 115 13.96 -3.72 -6.77
C LEU A 115 12.82 -2.81 -7.22
N VAL A 116 13.01 -1.50 -7.11
CA VAL A 116 12.09 -0.51 -7.66
C VAL A 116 12.81 0.31 -8.71
N VAL A 117 12.21 0.41 -9.90
CA VAL A 117 12.78 1.11 -11.06
C VAL A 117 11.75 2.04 -11.70
N GLU A 118 12.24 3.07 -12.35
CA GLU A 118 11.44 3.96 -13.21
C GLU A 118 11.94 3.93 -14.63
N SER A 119 10.98 3.97 -15.56
CA SER A 119 11.19 4.02 -17.00
C SER A 119 10.21 4.98 -17.66
N VAL A 120 10.51 5.41 -18.86
CA VAL A 120 9.65 6.26 -19.67
C VAL A 120 9.37 5.60 -21.03
N TRP A 121 8.11 5.64 -21.47
CA TRP A 121 7.68 5.14 -22.77
C TRP A 121 7.73 6.27 -23.78
N VAL A 122 8.59 6.12 -24.76
CA VAL A 122 8.90 7.15 -25.75
C VAL A 122 8.51 6.66 -27.14
N THR A 123 7.74 7.44 -27.88
CA THR A 123 7.34 7.13 -29.26
C THR A 123 8.50 7.30 -30.24
N GLY A 124 8.38 6.76 -31.46
CA GLY A 124 9.34 6.97 -32.54
C GLY A 124 9.53 8.45 -32.94
N ALA A 125 8.63 9.33 -32.53
CA ALA A 125 8.75 10.79 -32.66
C ALA A 125 9.41 11.46 -31.46
N ASN A 126 10.04 10.71 -30.56
CA ASN A 126 10.64 11.16 -29.29
C ASN A 126 9.67 11.86 -28.33
N GLN A 127 8.40 11.53 -28.37
CA GLN A 127 7.42 12.02 -27.42
C GLN A 127 7.28 11.04 -26.26
N GLU A 128 7.43 11.50 -25.03
CA GLU A 128 7.10 10.76 -23.82
C GLU A 128 5.59 10.67 -23.65
N ILE A 129 5.05 9.46 -23.52
CA ILE A 129 3.61 9.25 -23.39
C ILE A 129 3.22 8.62 -22.03
N LEU A 130 4.10 7.79 -21.46
CA LEU A 130 3.86 7.13 -20.16
C LEU A 130 5.12 7.19 -19.31
N ARG A 131 4.93 7.39 -18.01
CA ARG A 131 5.92 7.06 -16.99
C ARG A 131 5.55 5.72 -16.37
N GLU A 132 6.53 4.84 -16.28
CA GLU A 132 6.39 3.54 -15.67
C GLU A 132 7.18 3.48 -14.37
N THR A 133 6.55 3.01 -13.29
CA THR A 133 7.25 2.62 -12.08
C THR A 133 6.98 1.15 -11.83
N THR A 134 8.02 0.34 -11.80
CA THR A 134 7.89 -1.11 -11.56
C THR A 134 8.62 -1.51 -10.29
N ARG A 135 7.90 -2.19 -9.42
CA ARG A 135 8.39 -2.87 -8.23
C ARG A 135 8.46 -4.35 -8.49
N TYR A 136 9.64 -4.92 -8.39
CA TYR A 136 9.86 -6.36 -8.37
C TYR A 136 10.10 -6.81 -6.94
N VAL A 137 9.37 -7.85 -6.54
CA VAL A 137 9.62 -8.56 -5.28
C VAL A 137 10.05 -9.98 -5.61
N PHE A 138 11.27 -10.30 -5.24
CA PHE A 138 11.86 -11.62 -5.46
C PHE A 138 11.76 -12.42 -4.17
N THR A 139 11.22 -13.64 -4.23
CA THR A 139 11.05 -14.47 -3.05
C THR A 139 11.58 -15.88 -3.31
N ARG A 140 12.33 -16.43 -2.34
CA ARG A 140 12.79 -17.80 -2.33
C ARG A 140 11.83 -18.68 -1.53
N ARG A 141 11.42 -19.79 -2.11
CA ARG A 141 10.79 -20.92 -1.40
C ARG A 141 11.59 -22.21 -1.68
N GLN A 142 11.39 -23.24 -0.89
CA GLN A 142 12.16 -24.50 -0.99
C GLN A 142 12.15 -25.08 -2.42
N HIS A 143 11.00 -25.11 -3.09
CA HIS A 143 10.81 -25.68 -4.43
C HIS A 143 10.41 -24.67 -5.49
N ALA A 144 10.45 -23.38 -5.17
CA ALA A 144 10.05 -22.33 -6.09
C ALA A 144 10.88 -21.05 -5.93
N ARG A 145 11.03 -20.32 -7.03
CA ARG A 145 11.47 -18.93 -7.06
C ARG A 145 10.34 -18.09 -7.59
N ILE A 146 10.04 -16.98 -6.92
CA ILE A 146 8.88 -16.14 -7.19
C ILE A 146 9.36 -14.75 -7.58
N ILE A 147 8.71 -14.18 -8.60
CA ILE A 147 8.86 -12.81 -9.03
C ILE A 147 7.46 -12.18 -9.02
N ASP A 148 7.20 -11.27 -8.09
CA ASP A 148 6.03 -10.42 -8.18
C ASP A 148 6.43 -9.15 -8.91
N GLN A 149 5.75 -8.85 -9.99
CA GLN A 149 5.91 -7.61 -10.74
C GLN A 149 4.67 -6.76 -10.56
N ILE A 150 4.86 -5.58 -9.98
CA ILE A 150 3.84 -4.57 -9.77
C ILE A 150 4.27 -3.35 -10.60
N THR A 151 3.56 -3.11 -11.70
CA THR A 151 3.87 -2.02 -12.64
C THR A 151 2.75 -1.00 -12.64
N THR A 152 3.08 0.23 -12.32
CA THR A 152 2.17 1.38 -12.42
C THR A 152 2.57 2.22 -13.63
N LEU A 153 1.63 2.42 -14.54
CA LEU A 153 1.74 3.31 -15.69
C LEU A 153 1.01 4.62 -15.37
N GLN A 154 1.69 5.75 -15.56
CA GLN A 154 1.10 7.09 -15.48
C GLN A 154 1.09 7.74 -16.85
N ALA A 155 -0.07 8.20 -17.30
CA ALA A 155 -0.22 8.87 -18.59
C ALA A 155 0.27 10.33 -18.52
N LEU A 156 1.22 10.70 -19.39
CA LEU A 156 1.74 12.07 -19.51
C LEU A 156 0.89 12.95 -20.44
N GLY A 157 0.05 12.34 -21.24
CA GLY A 157 -1.01 12.88 -22.07
C GLY A 157 -2.16 11.87 -22.12
N LYS A 158 -3.12 12.04 -23.01
CA LYS A 158 -4.10 10.98 -23.27
C LYS A 158 -3.41 9.79 -23.94
N VAL A 159 -3.56 8.59 -23.37
CA VAL A 159 -3.04 7.34 -23.93
C VAL A 159 -4.18 6.36 -24.11
N VAL A 160 -4.31 5.82 -25.32
CA VAL A 160 -5.24 4.77 -25.67
C VAL A 160 -4.45 3.50 -25.97
N PHE A 161 -4.67 2.46 -25.19
CA PHE A 161 -4.20 1.12 -25.50
C PHE A 161 -5.26 0.46 -26.37
N HIS A 162 -5.07 0.51 -27.69
CA HIS A 162 -5.97 -0.14 -28.63
C HIS A 162 -5.88 -1.66 -28.51
N ASP A 163 -6.98 -2.37 -28.68
CA ASP A 163 -6.99 -3.82 -28.58
C ASP A 163 -5.93 -4.45 -29.48
N ASP A 164 -4.97 -5.13 -28.88
CA ASP A 164 -3.88 -5.84 -29.56
C ASP A 164 -3.62 -7.17 -28.82
N LYS A 165 -3.17 -8.19 -29.57
CA LYS A 165 -2.76 -9.46 -28.95
C LYS A 165 -1.40 -9.36 -28.26
N GLU A 166 -0.58 -8.38 -28.62
CA GLU A 166 0.79 -8.21 -28.14
C GLU A 166 0.84 -7.37 -26.84
N GLY A 167 0.84 -8.01 -25.72
CA GLY A 167 0.84 -7.38 -24.37
C GLY A 167 0.65 -8.42 -23.30
N LEU A 168 0.67 -8.10 -22.02
CA LEU A 168 1.42 -7.00 -21.34
C LEU A 168 2.71 -7.56 -20.77
N LEU A 169 2.56 -8.62 -19.90
CA LEU A 169 3.67 -9.38 -19.35
C LEU A 169 4.00 -10.54 -20.29
N GLY A 170 5.20 -10.59 -20.81
CA GLY A 170 5.66 -11.66 -21.68
C GLY A 170 6.91 -12.37 -21.16
N ILE A 171 6.98 -13.67 -21.38
CA ILE A 171 8.16 -14.51 -21.14
C ILE A 171 8.48 -15.26 -22.43
N ARG A 172 9.75 -15.25 -22.86
CA ARG A 172 10.22 -16.14 -23.91
C ARG A 172 11.02 -17.29 -23.30
N VAL A 173 10.47 -18.51 -23.44
CA VAL A 173 11.02 -19.67 -22.76
C VAL A 173 12.10 -20.39 -23.56
N ALA A 174 12.95 -21.15 -22.87
CA ALA A 174 13.97 -22.00 -23.45
C ALA A 174 13.34 -23.09 -24.36
N ARG A 175 14.13 -23.61 -25.32
CA ARG A 175 13.67 -24.60 -26.31
C ARG A 175 12.94 -25.79 -25.70
N TRP A 176 13.40 -26.33 -24.62
CA TRP A 176 12.81 -27.52 -23.99
C TRP A 176 11.43 -27.28 -23.36
N LEU A 177 11.06 -26.00 -23.14
CA LEU A 177 9.73 -25.55 -22.69
C LEU A 177 8.80 -25.15 -23.87
N GLU A 178 9.27 -25.19 -25.10
CA GLU A 178 8.37 -25.02 -26.26
C GLU A 178 7.44 -26.25 -26.37
N SER A 179 6.26 -26.07 -26.96
CA SER A 179 5.36 -27.19 -27.22
C SER A 179 5.94 -28.12 -28.29
N PRO A 180 5.78 -29.43 -28.18
CA PRO A 180 6.11 -30.34 -29.25
C PRO A 180 5.29 -30.01 -30.49
N ASP A 181 5.94 -29.61 -31.56
CA ASP A 181 5.31 -29.38 -32.87
C ASP A 181 6.26 -29.74 -34.01
N GLU A 182 5.71 -29.89 -35.20
CA GLU A 182 6.45 -30.18 -36.41
C GLU A 182 6.75 -28.90 -37.22
N LYS A 183 6.46 -27.71 -36.65
CA LYS A 183 6.74 -26.46 -37.36
C LYS A 183 8.21 -26.16 -37.34
N GLY A 184 8.74 -25.99 -38.54
CA GLY A 184 10.11 -25.53 -38.75
C GLY A 184 10.40 -24.17 -38.13
N GLY A 185 11.57 -23.65 -38.37
CA GLY A 185 12.01 -22.34 -37.87
C GLY A 185 13.50 -22.11 -38.16
N THR A 186 13.99 -20.96 -37.70
CA THR A 186 15.41 -20.65 -37.75
C THR A 186 16.00 -20.86 -36.34
N PHE A 187 17.06 -21.64 -36.28
CA PHE A 187 17.74 -22.05 -35.04
C PHE A 187 19.20 -21.70 -35.07
N ALA A 188 19.82 -21.47 -33.93
CA ALA A 188 21.27 -21.41 -33.81
C ALA A 188 21.85 -22.84 -33.80
N ASP A 189 22.90 -23.08 -34.60
CA ASP A 189 23.69 -24.32 -34.51
C ASP A 189 24.81 -24.19 -33.46
N THR A 190 25.61 -25.25 -33.30
CA THR A 190 26.71 -25.30 -32.31
C THR A 190 27.83 -24.29 -32.60
N SER A 191 27.89 -23.74 -33.83
CA SER A 191 28.84 -22.68 -34.22
C SER A 191 28.26 -21.27 -34.03
N GLY A 192 27.01 -21.15 -33.62
CA GLY A 192 26.26 -19.90 -33.54
C GLY A 192 25.67 -19.44 -34.90
N ARG A 193 25.81 -20.24 -35.95
CA ARG A 193 25.24 -19.94 -37.25
C ARG A 193 23.72 -20.20 -37.23
N GLN A 194 22.99 -19.31 -37.88
CA GLN A 194 21.55 -19.45 -38.06
C GLN A 194 21.24 -20.42 -39.20
N THR A 195 20.42 -21.42 -38.90
CA THR A 195 19.98 -22.43 -39.87
C THR A 195 18.47 -22.53 -39.91
N THR A 196 17.85 -22.39 -41.08
CA THR A 196 16.42 -22.57 -41.25
C THR A 196 16.10 -24.07 -41.44
N VAL A 197 15.26 -24.61 -40.57
CA VAL A 197 14.83 -26.00 -40.64
C VAL A 197 13.35 -26.02 -41.05
N PRO A 198 13.02 -26.60 -42.22
CA PRO A 198 11.63 -26.73 -42.64
C PRO A 198 10.93 -27.85 -41.87
N ASN A 199 9.64 -27.68 -41.56
CA ASN A 199 8.66 -28.64 -41.08
C ASN A 199 9.18 -30.01 -40.62
N VAL A 200 9.97 -30.06 -39.57
CA VAL A 200 10.52 -31.30 -39.01
C VAL A 200 10.28 -31.29 -37.52
N ALA A 201 9.87 -32.43 -36.96
CA ALA A 201 9.81 -32.64 -35.54
C ALA A 201 11.19 -32.38 -34.92
N MET A 202 11.33 -31.27 -34.23
CA MET A 202 12.58 -30.93 -33.54
C MET A 202 12.56 -31.57 -32.16
N PRO A 203 13.54 -32.44 -31.84
CA PRO A 203 13.61 -33.06 -30.52
C PRO A 203 13.86 -32.03 -29.43
N GLY A 204 13.44 -32.36 -28.21
CA GLY A 204 13.73 -31.60 -27.00
C GLY A 204 12.68 -30.59 -26.56
N ALA A 205 11.59 -30.41 -27.31
CA ALA A 205 10.44 -29.61 -26.85
C ALA A 205 9.47 -30.52 -26.08
N THR A 206 9.09 -30.13 -24.88
CA THR A 206 8.24 -30.93 -23.97
C THR A 206 7.13 -30.07 -23.30
N GLY A 207 7.07 -28.79 -23.59
CA GLY A 207 6.22 -27.83 -22.92
C GLY A 207 4.72 -28.03 -23.13
N VAL A 208 3.95 -28.00 -22.07
CA VAL A 208 2.47 -28.10 -22.10
C VAL A 208 1.86 -27.02 -21.26
N TYR A 209 1.04 -26.18 -21.86
CA TYR A 209 0.24 -25.16 -21.15
C TYR A 209 -0.95 -25.80 -20.45
N LEU A 210 -1.34 -25.22 -19.30
CA LEU A 210 -2.57 -25.51 -18.59
C LEU A 210 -3.10 -24.23 -17.93
N THR A 211 -4.36 -23.86 -18.21
CA THR A 211 -5.02 -22.71 -17.59
C THR A 211 -5.87 -23.10 -16.39
N SER A 212 -6.25 -22.13 -15.55
CA SER A 212 -7.21 -22.30 -14.45
C SER A 212 -8.56 -22.88 -14.90
N GLU A 213 -8.92 -22.70 -16.18
CA GLU A 213 -10.15 -23.21 -16.79
C GLU A 213 -9.95 -24.58 -17.46
N GLY A 214 -8.82 -25.25 -17.19
CA GLY A 214 -8.53 -26.59 -17.67
C GLY A 214 -8.15 -26.66 -19.16
N LYS A 215 -7.92 -25.54 -19.84
CA LYS A 215 -7.48 -25.53 -21.25
C LYS A 215 -6.01 -25.95 -21.33
N ARG A 216 -5.70 -26.82 -22.30
CA ARG A 216 -4.35 -27.41 -22.43
C ARG A 216 -3.71 -27.12 -23.78
N GLY A 217 -2.39 -27.02 -23.79
CA GLY A 217 -1.59 -26.80 -25.01
C GLY A 217 -2.08 -25.58 -25.79
N ASP A 218 -2.26 -25.69 -27.08
CA ASP A 218 -2.68 -24.60 -27.97
C ASP A 218 -4.11 -24.06 -27.66
N GLN A 219 -4.92 -24.82 -26.92
CA GLN A 219 -6.25 -24.37 -26.48
C GLN A 219 -6.17 -23.28 -25.40
N ALA A 220 -5.00 -23.08 -24.78
CA ALA A 220 -4.80 -21.99 -23.82
C ALA A 220 -4.83 -20.61 -24.50
N TRP A 221 -4.43 -20.52 -25.78
CA TRP A 221 -4.40 -19.25 -26.50
C TRP A 221 -5.79 -18.61 -26.58
N GLY A 222 -5.85 -17.32 -26.27
CA GLY A 222 -7.07 -16.52 -26.35
C GLY A 222 -8.12 -16.84 -25.28
N THR A 223 -7.84 -17.73 -24.34
CA THR A 223 -8.73 -18.01 -23.20
C THR A 223 -8.42 -17.11 -22.02
N ARG A 224 -9.45 -16.83 -21.21
CA ARG A 224 -9.29 -16.09 -19.95
C ARG A 224 -9.01 -17.05 -18.79
N GLY A 225 -8.31 -16.58 -17.79
CA GLY A 225 -8.08 -17.34 -16.57
C GLY A 225 -7.23 -16.60 -15.56
N ARG A 226 -7.36 -16.97 -14.28
CA ARG A 226 -6.64 -16.33 -13.19
C ARG A 226 -5.18 -16.78 -13.07
N TRP A 227 -4.84 -17.93 -13.64
CA TRP A 227 -3.48 -18.41 -13.79
C TRP A 227 -3.32 -19.29 -15.02
N CYS A 228 -2.11 -19.34 -15.54
CA CYS A 228 -1.70 -20.30 -16.56
C CYS A 228 -0.31 -20.85 -16.20
N THR A 229 -0.10 -22.13 -16.42
CA THR A 229 1.17 -22.83 -16.25
C THR A 229 1.74 -23.30 -17.58
N LEU A 230 3.06 -23.40 -17.68
CA LEU A 230 3.80 -24.05 -18.74
C LEU A 230 4.78 -25.03 -18.07
N THR A 231 4.53 -26.34 -18.22
CA THR A 231 5.34 -27.41 -17.65
C THR A 231 6.10 -28.13 -18.72
N GLY A 232 7.40 -28.36 -18.52
CA GLY A 232 8.26 -29.14 -19.41
C GLY A 232 9.39 -29.82 -18.68
N SER A 233 10.15 -30.66 -19.39
CA SER A 233 11.25 -31.45 -18.83
C SER A 233 12.57 -31.14 -19.54
N ASN A 234 13.63 -30.96 -18.76
CA ASN A 234 15.02 -30.84 -19.21
C ASN A 234 15.81 -32.03 -18.67
N GLY A 235 15.96 -33.05 -19.48
CA GLY A 235 16.49 -34.34 -19.00
C GLY A 235 15.55 -34.96 -17.95
N ASN A 236 16.07 -35.19 -16.75
CA ASN A 236 15.29 -35.77 -15.62
C ASN A 236 14.55 -34.72 -14.79
N ASP A 237 14.82 -33.45 -15.03
CA ASP A 237 14.23 -32.35 -14.24
C ASP A 237 12.94 -31.83 -14.90
N THR A 238 11.88 -31.83 -14.14
CA THR A 238 10.62 -31.19 -14.55
C THR A 238 10.53 -29.80 -13.92
N VAL A 239 10.23 -28.79 -14.72
CA VAL A 239 10.02 -27.42 -14.24
C VAL A 239 8.71 -26.86 -14.79
N THR A 240 8.02 -26.12 -13.95
CA THR A 240 6.82 -25.37 -14.29
C THR A 240 7.06 -23.88 -14.15
N ILE A 241 6.74 -23.10 -15.19
CA ILE A 241 6.56 -21.66 -15.10
C ILE A 241 5.06 -21.39 -14.93
N ALA A 242 4.67 -20.62 -13.93
CA ALA A 242 3.29 -20.16 -13.76
C ALA A 242 3.24 -18.64 -13.81
N ILE A 243 2.23 -18.08 -14.49
CA ILE A 243 1.86 -16.67 -14.43
C ILE A 243 0.49 -16.58 -13.78
N LEU A 244 0.37 -15.76 -12.73
CA LEU A 244 -0.87 -15.46 -12.04
C LEU A 244 -1.25 -14.02 -12.30
N ASP A 245 -2.51 -13.81 -12.64
CA ASP A 245 -3.13 -12.51 -12.80
C ASP A 245 -3.81 -12.08 -11.50
N HIS A 246 -3.73 -10.80 -11.15
CA HIS A 246 -4.28 -10.29 -9.89
C HIS A 246 -5.68 -9.71 -10.09
N PRO A 247 -6.66 -9.95 -9.17
CA PRO A 247 -8.02 -9.44 -9.30
C PRO A 247 -8.14 -7.91 -9.41
N GLY A 248 -7.15 -7.17 -8.89
CA GLY A 248 -7.07 -5.72 -9.02
C GLY A 248 -6.55 -5.21 -10.36
N ASN A 249 -6.22 -6.06 -11.31
CA ASN A 249 -5.76 -5.64 -12.63
C ASN A 249 -6.92 -5.16 -13.51
N PRO A 250 -6.69 -4.16 -14.36
CA PRO A 250 -7.66 -3.78 -15.39
C PRO A 250 -8.10 -5.00 -16.22
N ASN A 251 -9.40 -5.14 -16.41
CA ASN A 251 -10.02 -6.22 -17.20
C ASN A 251 -9.65 -7.66 -16.77
N TYR A 252 -9.47 -7.88 -15.46
CA TYR A 252 -9.28 -9.22 -14.86
C TYR A 252 -10.48 -10.15 -15.15
N PRO A 253 -10.29 -11.49 -15.34
CA PRO A 253 -9.01 -12.18 -15.50
C PRO A 253 -8.45 -11.97 -16.92
N THR A 254 -7.13 -12.06 -17.03
CA THR A 254 -6.38 -11.82 -18.28
C THR A 254 -6.71 -12.82 -19.39
N TYR A 255 -6.41 -12.45 -20.63
CA TYR A 255 -6.30 -13.38 -21.75
C TYR A 255 -4.88 -13.95 -21.85
N TRP A 256 -4.75 -15.21 -22.23
CA TRP A 256 -3.46 -15.88 -22.37
C TRP A 256 -2.97 -15.83 -23.82
N HIS A 257 -1.85 -15.15 -24.07
CA HIS A 257 -1.13 -15.23 -25.33
C HIS A 257 -0.06 -16.33 -25.21
N ALA A 258 -0.52 -17.58 -25.12
CA ALA A 258 0.30 -18.79 -24.98
C ALA A 258 0.51 -19.43 -26.36
N ARG A 259 1.77 -19.46 -26.82
CA ARG A 259 2.14 -19.93 -28.15
C ARG A 259 3.15 -21.09 -28.09
N GLY A 260 2.89 -22.14 -28.87
CA GLY A 260 3.74 -23.34 -28.89
C GLY A 260 5.22 -23.06 -29.16
N TYR A 261 5.55 -22.00 -29.87
CA TYR A 261 6.95 -21.58 -30.12
C TYR A 261 7.63 -20.91 -28.91
N GLY A 262 7.03 -20.97 -27.73
CA GLY A 262 7.64 -20.53 -26.46
C GLY A 262 7.39 -19.07 -26.10
N LEU A 263 6.36 -18.39 -26.65
CA LEU A 263 5.85 -17.15 -26.09
C LEU A 263 4.76 -17.48 -25.05
N PHE A 264 4.97 -16.99 -23.84
CA PHE A 264 4.03 -17.13 -22.74
C PHE A 264 3.72 -15.74 -22.17
N ALA A 265 2.51 -15.21 -22.45
CA ALA A 265 2.14 -13.87 -22.03
C ALA A 265 0.73 -13.76 -21.47
N ALA A 266 0.56 -12.80 -20.56
CA ALA A 266 -0.72 -12.37 -19.98
C ALA A 266 -1.08 -10.99 -20.54
N ASN A 267 -2.25 -10.89 -21.19
CA ASN A 267 -2.72 -9.66 -21.82
C ASN A 267 -4.19 -9.36 -21.49
N PRO A 268 -4.50 -8.49 -20.55
CA PRO A 268 -5.88 -8.14 -20.24
C PRO A 268 -6.50 -7.13 -21.22
N LEU A 269 -5.70 -6.44 -22.06
CA LEU A 269 -6.16 -5.31 -22.86
C LEU A 269 -6.52 -5.64 -24.33
N GLY A 270 -6.35 -6.88 -24.77
CA GLY A 270 -6.61 -7.29 -26.13
C GLY A 270 -7.93 -8.05 -26.34
N GLN A 271 -8.98 -7.74 -25.56
CA GLN A 271 -10.15 -8.58 -25.48
C GLN A 271 -10.84 -8.87 -26.83
N HIS A 272 -11.03 -7.87 -27.68
CA HIS A 272 -11.70 -8.05 -28.98
C HIS A 272 -10.85 -8.87 -29.97
N ILE A 273 -9.53 -8.81 -29.86
CA ILE A 273 -8.61 -9.61 -30.70
C ILE A 273 -8.64 -11.08 -30.27
N PHE A 274 -8.72 -11.37 -28.98
CA PHE A 274 -8.81 -12.74 -28.46
C PHE A 274 -10.19 -13.34 -28.58
N ASP A 275 -11.23 -12.54 -28.36
CA ASP A 275 -12.63 -12.92 -28.54
C ASP A 275 -13.38 -11.84 -29.36
N PRO A 276 -13.51 -12.02 -30.68
CA PRO A 276 -14.19 -11.06 -31.55
C PRO A 276 -15.68 -10.83 -31.24
N LYS A 277 -16.26 -11.60 -30.33
CA LYS A 277 -17.66 -11.40 -29.89
C LYS A 277 -17.75 -10.31 -28.80
N THR A 278 -16.66 -9.95 -28.19
CA THR A 278 -16.60 -8.86 -27.20
C THR A 278 -16.55 -7.50 -27.90
N SER A 279 -16.92 -6.44 -27.15
CA SER A 279 -16.68 -5.07 -27.62
C SER A 279 -15.17 -4.76 -27.63
N VAL A 280 -14.76 -3.78 -28.43
CA VAL A 280 -13.43 -3.19 -28.35
C VAL A 280 -13.28 -2.53 -26.99
N LEU A 281 -12.15 -2.75 -26.33
CA LEU A 281 -11.86 -2.19 -25.01
C LEU A 281 -11.27 -0.78 -25.10
N ASP A 282 -10.29 -0.59 -25.98
CA ASP A 282 -9.56 0.67 -26.16
C ASP A 282 -9.25 1.34 -24.80
N TYR A 283 -8.52 0.59 -23.95
CA TYR A 283 -8.27 1.00 -22.57
C TYR A 283 -7.58 2.36 -22.53
N THR A 284 -8.26 3.36 -21.98
CA THR A 284 -7.82 4.76 -22.05
C THR A 284 -7.39 5.27 -20.69
N LEU A 285 -6.24 5.94 -20.66
CA LEU A 285 -5.78 6.77 -19.55
C LEU A 285 -5.75 8.23 -20.01
N GLU A 286 -6.49 9.09 -19.34
CA GLU A 286 -6.38 10.54 -19.51
C GLU A 286 -5.11 11.07 -18.83
N LYS A 287 -4.66 12.25 -19.21
CA LYS A 287 -3.43 12.85 -18.63
C LYS A 287 -3.43 12.83 -17.11
N GLY A 288 -2.38 12.28 -16.53
CA GLY A 288 -2.19 12.12 -15.09
C GLY A 288 -2.89 10.90 -14.48
N GLN A 289 -3.73 10.20 -15.22
CA GLN A 289 -4.31 8.94 -14.74
C GLN A 289 -3.27 7.83 -14.69
N THR A 290 -3.49 6.88 -13.77
CA THR A 290 -2.62 5.72 -13.58
C THR A 290 -3.40 4.41 -13.74
N ALA A 291 -2.67 3.38 -14.17
CA ALA A 291 -3.14 1.99 -14.12
C ALA A 291 -2.05 1.13 -13.50
N THR A 292 -2.41 0.24 -12.59
CA THR A 292 -1.46 -0.68 -11.97
C THR A 292 -1.78 -2.12 -12.37
N PHE A 293 -0.77 -2.82 -12.86
CA PHE A 293 -0.81 -4.21 -13.24
C PHE A 293 0.08 -5.02 -12.29
N ARG A 294 -0.45 -6.14 -11.80
CA ARG A 294 0.21 -7.02 -10.83
C ARG A 294 0.22 -8.43 -11.37
N TYR A 295 1.41 -9.01 -11.45
CA TYR A 295 1.59 -10.39 -11.89
C TYR A 295 2.54 -11.11 -10.95
N ARG A 296 2.22 -12.37 -10.64
CA ARG A 296 3.15 -13.27 -9.97
C ARG A 296 3.66 -14.29 -10.97
N VAL A 297 4.98 -14.41 -11.10
CA VAL A 297 5.63 -15.45 -11.87
C VAL A 297 6.32 -16.42 -10.92
N LEU A 298 5.98 -17.71 -11.03
CA LEU A 298 6.62 -18.76 -10.27
C LEU A 298 7.45 -19.64 -11.18
N LEU A 299 8.68 -19.93 -10.77
CA LEU A 299 9.55 -20.95 -11.36
C LEU A 299 9.62 -22.11 -10.37
N ILE A 300 8.92 -23.21 -10.66
CA ILE A 300 8.64 -24.31 -9.73
C ILE A 300 9.40 -25.56 -10.18
N ALA A 301 10.17 -26.17 -9.27
CA ALA A 301 10.72 -27.51 -9.50
C ALA A 301 9.58 -28.56 -9.35
N GLY A 302 9.28 -29.28 -10.44
CA GLY A 302 8.19 -30.25 -10.51
C GLY A 302 6.91 -29.70 -11.16
N THR A 303 5.84 -30.47 -11.00
CA THR A 303 4.51 -30.15 -11.54
C THR A 303 3.54 -29.90 -10.39
N PRO A 304 3.09 -28.66 -10.18
CA PRO A 304 2.08 -28.35 -9.16
C PRO A 304 0.72 -28.90 -9.58
N THR A 305 -0.13 -29.22 -8.60
CA THR A 305 -1.54 -29.54 -8.86
C THR A 305 -2.34 -28.27 -9.16
N THR A 306 -3.52 -28.40 -9.75
CA THR A 306 -4.45 -27.28 -9.95
C THR A 306 -4.84 -26.65 -8.61
N GLY A 307 -5.05 -27.45 -7.56
CA GLY A 307 -5.35 -26.97 -6.21
C GLY A 307 -4.21 -26.13 -5.59
N ASP A 308 -2.95 -26.50 -5.86
CA ASP A 308 -1.79 -25.70 -5.43
C ASP A 308 -1.79 -24.33 -6.14
N MET A 309 -2.09 -24.33 -7.44
CA MET A 309 -2.13 -23.09 -8.23
C MET A 309 -3.31 -22.19 -7.84
N ASP A 310 -4.46 -22.79 -7.53
CA ASP A 310 -5.63 -22.05 -7.04
C ASP A 310 -5.34 -21.39 -5.71
N LYS A 311 -4.75 -22.13 -4.77
CA LYS A 311 -4.33 -21.59 -3.47
C LYS A 311 -3.29 -20.48 -3.61
N GLU A 312 -2.33 -20.64 -4.53
CA GLU A 312 -1.32 -19.61 -4.78
C GLU A 312 -1.94 -18.35 -5.38
N ALA A 313 -2.93 -18.48 -6.28
CA ALA A 313 -3.65 -17.35 -6.82
C ALA A 313 -4.49 -16.63 -5.74
N ASP A 314 -5.12 -17.39 -4.83
CA ASP A 314 -5.87 -16.81 -3.70
C ASP A 314 -4.92 -16.05 -2.75
N ASN A 315 -3.75 -16.61 -2.44
CA ASN A 315 -2.73 -15.94 -1.63
C ASN A 315 -2.23 -14.65 -2.31
N PHE A 316 -1.93 -14.72 -3.61
CA PHE A 316 -1.48 -13.55 -4.37
C PHE A 316 -2.54 -12.45 -4.43
N ALA A 317 -3.81 -12.82 -4.61
CA ALA A 317 -4.93 -11.90 -4.56
C ALA A 317 -5.04 -11.16 -3.21
N MET A 318 -4.73 -11.84 -2.10
CA MET A 318 -4.74 -11.25 -0.76
C MET A 318 -3.51 -10.37 -0.50
N GLU A 319 -2.32 -10.76 -0.98
CA GLU A 319 -1.07 -10.04 -0.71
C GLU A 319 -1.05 -8.61 -1.28
N TYR A 320 -1.74 -8.37 -2.39
CA TYR A 320 -1.79 -7.07 -3.07
C TYR A 320 -3.21 -6.52 -3.22
N ALA A 321 -4.16 -7.02 -2.43
CA ALA A 321 -5.56 -6.60 -2.45
C ALA A 321 -5.77 -5.15 -1.98
N SER A 322 -4.82 -4.60 -1.23
CA SER A 322 -4.83 -3.21 -0.80
C SER A 322 -3.52 -2.53 -1.20
N SER A 323 -3.64 -1.59 -2.12
CA SER A 323 -2.67 -0.52 -2.42
C SER A 323 -1.21 -0.91 -2.66
N ASP A 324 -0.75 -0.65 -3.88
CA ASP A 324 0.67 -0.62 -4.18
C ASP A 324 1.40 0.53 -3.50
N PRO A 325 2.45 0.25 -2.76
CA PRO A 325 3.40 1.27 -2.38
C PRO A 325 4.51 1.47 -3.43
N VAL A 326 4.22 1.35 -4.74
CA VAL A 326 5.18 1.77 -5.77
C VAL A 326 5.23 3.30 -5.87
N ALA A 327 4.34 3.98 -5.14
CA ALA A 327 4.24 5.43 -5.13
C ALA A 327 5.12 6.14 -4.09
N SER A 328 6.11 5.51 -3.45
CA SER A 328 6.89 6.19 -2.40
C SER A 328 8.33 6.52 -2.76
N ALA A 329 8.65 6.83 -4.00
CA ALA A 329 10.01 7.24 -4.34
C ALA A 329 10.13 8.43 -5.31
N THR A 330 9.05 9.11 -5.60
CA THR A 330 9.04 10.53 -6.02
C THR A 330 7.63 11.05 -5.80
N PRO A 331 7.44 12.30 -5.39
CA PRO A 331 6.11 12.83 -5.26
C PRO A 331 5.46 12.87 -6.64
N VAL A 332 4.69 11.82 -6.96
CA VAL A 332 3.65 11.97 -7.96
C VAL A 332 2.64 12.91 -7.33
N SER A 333 2.62 14.12 -7.82
CA SER A 333 1.69 15.20 -7.58
C SER A 333 0.24 14.70 -7.57
N THR A 334 -0.24 14.11 -6.47
CA THR A 334 -1.67 13.84 -6.27
C THR A 334 -2.09 13.97 -4.82
N SER A 335 -1.30 13.55 -3.83
CA SER A 335 -1.59 13.90 -2.44
C SER A 335 -0.97 15.25 -2.05
N ALA A 336 0.21 15.58 -2.60
CA ALA A 336 0.86 16.87 -2.37
C ALA A 336 -0.01 18.01 -2.90
N ASP A 337 -0.51 17.95 -4.14
CA ASP A 337 -1.37 19.02 -4.70
C ASP A 337 -2.71 19.17 -3.96
N ILE A 338 -3.27 18.08 -3.40
CA ILE A 338 -4.53 18.13 -2.65
C ILE A 338 -4.31 18.78 -1.28
N PHE A 339 -3.15 18.52 -0.65
CA PHE A 339 -2.82 19.02 0.68
C PHE A 339 -1.78 20.15 0.67
N ASP A 340 -1.61 20.81 -0.48
CA ASP A 340 -0.81 22.01 -0.66
C ASP A 340 -1.68 23.25 -0.96
N ASN A 341 -1.04 24.41 -1.01
CA ASN A 341 -1.70 25.68 -1.35
C ASN A 341 -2.91 25.99 -0.46
N TRP A 342 -2.68 26.03 0.84
CA TRP A 342 -3.69 26.39 1.83
C TRP A 342 -4.01 27.90 1.75
N PRO A 343 -5.26 28.29 1.99
CA PRO A 343 -5.58 29.71 2.20
C PRO A 343 -4.75 30.32 3.33
N ALA A 344 -4.49 31.62 3.25
CA ALA A 344 -3.68 32.32 4.25
C ALA A 344 -4.26 32.16 5.67
N GLY A 345 -3.39 31.87 6.64
CA GLY A 345 -3.75 31.73 8.06
C GLY A 345 -4.33 30.36 8.45
N ILE A 346 -4.48 29.41 7.50
CA ILE A 346 -4.99 28.07 7.78
C ILE A 346 -4.08 26.94 7.26
N SER A 347 -2.82 27.26 6.97
CA SER A 347 -1.85 26.20 6.71
C SER A 347 -1.64 25.32 7.95
N PRO A 348 -1.32 24.01 7.78
CA PRO A 348 -1.10 23.12 8.93
C PRO A 348 -0.05 23.62 9.90
N GLY A 349 1.03 24.24 9.38
CA GLY A 349 2.10 24.80 10.20
C GLY A 349 1.64 25.99 11.05
N GLU A 350 0.87 26.93 10.46
CA GLU A 350 0.35 28.12 11.18
C GLU A 350 -0.69 27.72 12.24
N VAL A 351 -1.65 26.88 11.86
CA VAL A 351 -2.72 26.43 12.79
C VAL A 351 -2.16 25.57 13.90
N GLY A 352 -1.35 24.58 13.58
CA GLY A 352 -0.75 23.71 14.59
C GLY A 352 0.11 24.48 15.58
N LYS A 353 0.90 25.45 15.10
CA LYS A 353 1.73 26.30 15.95
C LYS A 353 0.88 27.10 16.94
N ARG A 354 -0.12 27.82 16.46
CA ARG A 354 -1.01 28.63 17.32
C ARG A 354 -1.68 27.79 18.42
N VAL A 355 -2.20 26.62 18.05
CA VAL A 355 -2.91 25.74 19.00
C VAL A 355 -1.93 25.12 20.00
N ALA A 356 -0.72 24.73 19.58
CA ALA A 356 0.29 24.16 20.47
C ALA A 356 0.84 25.21 21.45
N GLU A 357 1.14 26.43 20.99
CA GLU A 357 1.59 27.53 21.86
C GLU A 357 0.48 27.94 22.85
N HIS A 358 -0.77 27.96 22.42
CA HIS A 358 -1.91 28.20 23.29
C HIS A 358 -2.01 27.11 24.38
N PHE A 359 -1.82 25.84 24.02
CA PHE A 359 -1.82 24.73 24.99
C PHE A 359 -0.70 24.89 26.04
N VAL A 360 0.50 25.33 25.66
CA VAL A 360 1.61 25.57 26.62
C VAL A 360 1.18 26.48 27.75
N THR A 361 0.44 27.54 27.44
CA THR A 361 0.02 28.57 28.40
C THR A 361 -1.32 28.28 29.08
N SER A 362 -2.09 27.31 28.58
CA SER A 362 -3.40 26.95 29.12
C SER A 362 -3.28 26.25 30.49
N PRO A 363 -4.16 26.55 31.44
CA PRO A 363 -4.22 25.86 32.73
C PRO A 363 -4.74 24.43 32.55
N HIS A 364 -4.48 23.57 33.53
CA HIS A 364 -5.09 22.25 33.60
C HIS A 364 -6.61 22.36 33.64
N GLN A 365 -7.29 21.49 32.88
CA GLN A 365 -8.76 21.41 32.82
C GLN A 365 -9.25 20.16 33.58
N TYR A 366 -10.54 20.16 33.93
CA TYR A 366 -11.23 18.98 34.45
C TYR A 366 -10.75 18.43 35.78
N GLY A 367 -10.53 19.26 36.80
CA GLY A 367 -10.45 18.84 38.20
C GLY A 367 -9.06 18.62 38.76
N ALA A 368 -8.91 17.66 39.70
CA ALA A 368 -7.69 17.50 40.49
C ALA A 368 -6.58 16.73 39.76
N THR A 369 -6.92 15.89 38.81
CA THR A 369 -5.97 15.05 38.04
C THR A 369 -5.96 15.43 36.58
N ILE A 370 -4.86 15.13 35.88
CA ILE A 370 -4.73 15.33 34.44
C ILE A 370 -5.77 14.47 33.72
N HIS A 371 -6.54 15.11 32.86
CA HIS A 371 -7.60 14.46 32.09
C HIS A 371 -7.03 13.86 30.80
N TYR A 372 -7.65 12.78 30.28
CA TYR A 372 -7.20 12.12 29.04
C TYR A 372 -7.15 13.07 27.83
N SER A 373 -8.07 14.03 27.72
CA SER A 373 -8.04 15.01 26.63
C SER A 373 -6.83 15.94 26.68
N GLU A 374 -6.32 16.23 27.89
CA GLU A 374 -5.11 17.01 28.10
C GLU A 374 -3.87 16.18 27.71
N ALA A 375 -3.78 14.92 28.12
CA ALA A 375 -2.73 14.01 27.70
C ALA A 375 -2.67 13.85 26.17
N ALA A 376 -3.83 13.70 25.53
CA ALA A 376 -3.96 13.61 24.08
C ALA A 376 -3.56 14.90 23.36
N THR A 377 -3.81 16.07 23.94
CA THR A 377 -3.38 17.37 23.40
C THR A 377 -1.87 17.53 23.54
N TRP A 378 -1.32 17.15 24.67
CA TRP A 378 0.13 17.19 24.93
C TRP A 378 0.89 16.34 23.92
N TYR A 379 0.43 15.10 23.73
CA TYR A 379 0.98 14.20 22.72
C TYR A 379 0.95 14.82 21.33
N GLY A 380 -0.20 15.39 20.94
CA GLY A 380 -0.35 16.08 19.64
C GLY A 380 0.59 17.27 19.49
N ALA A 381 0.78 18.07 20.56
CA ALA A 381 1.69 19.23 20.55
C ALA A 381 3.17 18.82 20.47
N LEU A 382 3.59 17.78 21.20
CA LEU A 382 4.94 17.22 21.12
C LEU A 382 5.25 16.65 19.73
N THR A 383 4.31 15.88 19.16
CA THR A 383 4.43 15.37 17.78
C THR A 383 4.52 16.51 16.76
N PHE A 384 3.72 17.56 16.92
CA PHE A 384 3.78 18.74 16.04
C PHE A 384 5.13 19.46 16.16
N ALA A 385 5.62 19.73 17.38
CA ALA A 385 6.89 20.36 17.61
C ALA A 385 8.06 19.56 16.99
N GLN A 386 8.02 18.23 17.10
CA GLN A 386 9.01 17.34 16.49
C GLN A 386 9.00 17.43 14.94
N LEU A 387 7.83 17.42 14.33
CA LEU A 387 7.68 17.46 12.86
C LEU A 387 8.08 18.82 12.27
N THR A 388 7.87 19.90 13.01
CA THR A 388 8.24 21.27 12.61
C THR A 388 9.64 21.66 13.02
N HIS A 389 10.39 20.78 13.71
CA HIS A 389 11.69 21.07 14.29
C HIS A 389 11.68 22.30 15.21
N ASP A 390 10.56 22.55 15.91
CA ASP A 390 10.42 23.65 16.86
C ASP A 390 10.91 23.22 18.24
N ASP A 391 12.25 23.27 18.42
CA ASP A 391 12.89 22.87 19.66
C ASP A 391 12.53 23.78 20.85
N ALA A 392 12.14 25.03 20.59
CA ALA A 392 11.70 25.95 21.63
C ALA A 392 10.32 25.51 22.18
N LEU A 393 9.35 25.25 21.31
CA LEU A 393 8.04 24.73 21.68
C LEU A 393 8.16 23.37 22.40
N LYS A 394 9.00 22.48 21.89
CA LYS A 394 9.26 21.17 22.53
C LYS A 394 9.79 21.36 23.96
N ALA A 395 10.77 22.23 24.16
CA ALA A 395 11.33 22.51 25.50
C ALA A 395 10.28 23.09 26.47
N GLU A 396 9.34 23.91 25.98
CA GLU A 396 8.24 24.44 26.79
C GLU A 396 7.22 23.36 27.17
N LEU A 397 6.87 22.47 26.26
CA LEU A 397 5.99 21.33 26.54
C LEU A 397 6.62 20.38 27.57
N ILE A 398 7.91 20.12 27.48
CA ILE A 398 8.63 19.30 28.47
C ILE A 398 8.65 20.00 29.83
N ARG A 399 8.97 21.31 29.90
CA ARG A 399 8.94 22.09 31.16
C ARG A 399 7.54 22.09 31.79
N LYS A 400 6.48 22.16 31.02
CA LYS A 400 5.11 22.07 31.51
C LYS A 400 4.83 20.69 32.12
N PHE A 401 5.44 19.62 31.61
CA PHE A 401 5.22 18.24 32.07
C PHE A 401 6.10 17.84 33.27
N GLU A 402 7.32 18.37 33.41
CA GLU A 402 8.24 17.96 34.47
C GLU A 402 7.67 17.99 35.89
N PRO A 403 6.81 18.99 36.29
CA PRO A 403 6.16 19.00 37.61
C PRO A 403 5.23 17.80 37.86
N LEU A 404 4.74 17.15 36.80
CA LEU A 404 3.86 15.99 36.85
C LEU A 404 4.63 14.65 36.96
N MET A 405 5.98 14.67 36.92
CA MET A 405 6.75 13.45 37.17
C MET A 405 6.65 13.03 38.63
N ARG A 406 6.89 11.73 38.91
CA ARG A 406 6.91 11.22 40.29
C ARG A 406 7.89 12.01 41.18
N GLY A 407 7.37 12.56 42.29
CA GLY A 407 8.10 13.41 43.16
C GLY A 407 8.20 14.88 42.72
N GLY A 408 7.61 15.26 41.61
CA GLY A 408 7.50 16.65 41.15
C GLY A 408 6.46 17.46 41.96
N ALA A 409 6.47 18.78 41.74
CA ALA A 409 5.61 19.70 42.48
C ALA A 409 4.10 19.47 42.27
N GLU A 410 3.72 18.91 41.13
CA GLU A 410 2.34 18.60 40.77
C GLU A 410 2.05 17.10 40.70
N ALA A 411 2.89 16.25 41.30
CA ALA A 411 2.74 14.81 41.30
C ALA A 411 1.36 14.33 41.83
N SER A 412 0.69 15.12 42.66
CA SER A 412 -0.69 14.84 43.14
C SER A 412 -1.75 14.89 42.03
N ARG A 413 -1.43 15.49 40.87
CA ARG A 413 -2.31 15.52 39.69
C ARG A 413 -2.17 14.30 38.77
N ILE A 414 -1.18 13.44 39.03
CA ILE A 414 -0.99 12.21 38.26
C ILE A 414 -2.24 11.32 38.49
N PRO A 415 -2.91 10.82 37.45
CA PRO A 415 -4.02 9.88 37.60
C PRO A 415 -3.56 8.60 38.30
N VAL A 416 -4.44 7.94 39.07
CA VAL A 416 -4.06 6.77 39.88
C VAL A 416 -4.92 5.54 39.65
N ARG A 417 -6.12 5.70 39.04
CA ARG A 417 -7.05 4.58 38.84
C ARG A 417 -6.51 3.61 37.77
N HIS A 418 -6.80 2.32 37.91
CA HIS A 418 -6.75 1.34 36.86
C HIS A 418 -7.94 1.56 35.93
N HIS A 419 -7.82 2.47 35.00
CA HIS A 419 -8.90 2.89 34.13
C HIS A 419 -8.33 3.50 32.84
N VAL A 420 -8.92 3.16 31.73
CA VAL A 420 -8.46 3.58 30.41
C VAL A 420 -8.25 5.10 30.27
N ASP A 421 -9.17 5.90 30.85
CA ASP A 421 -9.08 7.36 30.83
C ASP A 421 -7.89 7.92 31.66
N ASP A 422 -7.42 7.18 32.66
CA ASP A 422 -6.26 7.52 33.48
C ASP A 422 -4.97 6.97 32.86
N SER A 423 -5.01 5.76 32.33
CA SER A 423 -3.83 5.06 31.82
C SER A 423 -3.21 5.72 30.60
N ILE A 424 -4.00 6.40 29.76
CA ILE A 424 -3.50 7.17 28.60
C ILE A 424 -2.50 8.27 29.01
N PHE A 425 -2.46 8.72 30.25
CA PHE A 425 -1.47 9.67 30.75
C PHE A 425 -0.04 9.25 30.36
N GLY A 426 0.24 7.94 30.31
CA GLY A 426 1.53 7.38 29.99
C GLY A 426 2.05 7.73 28.60
N ILE A 427 1.21 8.17 27.64
CA ILE A 427 1.68 8.53 26.29
C ILE A 427 2.62 9.74 26.30
N VAL A 428 2.39 10.68 27.22
CA VAL A 428 3.18 11.93 27.27
C VAL A 428 4.61 11.66 27.67
N PRO A 429 4.91 10.98 28.81
CA PRO A 429 6.29 10.65 29.14
C PRO A 429 6.95 9.71 28.12
N ILE A 430 6.22 8.76 27.49
CA ILE A 430 6.81 7.94 26.43
C ILE A 430 7.28 8.84 25.27
N GLU A 431 6.41 9.72 24.77
CA GLU A 431 6.74 10.59 23.62
C GLU A 431 7.91 11.54 23.96
N ILE A 432 7.93 12.12 25.17
CA ILE A 432 9.09 12.92 25.63
C ILE A 432 10.35 12.07 25.62
N GLY A 433 10.28 10.85 26.16
CA GLY A 433 11.41 9.93 26.19
C GLY A 433 11.90 9.52 24.81
N ILE A 434 11.00 9.27 23.86
CA ILE A 434 11.34 8.97 22.45
C ILE A 434 12.11 10.15 21.83
N GLN A 435 11.62 11.38 22.02
CA GLN A 435 12.21 12.58 21.42
C GLN A 435 13.53 13.02 22.07
N THR A 436 13.68 12.82 23.38
CA THR A 436 14.85 13.28 24.15
C THR A 436 15.89 12.19 24.43
N LYS A 437 15.49 10.91 24.28
CA LYS A 437 16.27 9.73 24.72
C LYS A 437 16.49 9.70 26.25
N ASP A 438 15.63 10.34 27.04
CA ASP A 438 15.70 10.34 28.49
C ASP A 438 14.96 9.11 29.06
N GLU A 439 15.74 8.18 29.62
CA GLU A 439 15.25 6.92 30.17
C GLU A 439 14.29 7.10 31.34
N ARG A 440 14.31 8.23 32.05
CA ARG A 440 13.37 8.49 33.17
C ARG A 440 11.94 8.59 32.65
N PHE A 441 11.76 9.31 31.54
CA PHE A 441 10.45 9.45 30.90
C PHE A 441 10.01 8.13 30.25
N LEU A 442 10.92 7.44 29.56
CA LEU A 442 10.61 6.14 28.95
C LEU A 442 10.17 5.10 29.99
N ALA A 443 10.87 5.02 31.12
CA ALA A 443 10.56 4.08 32.19
C ALA A 443 9.20 4.38 32.84
N ASP A 444 8.91 5.66 33.11
CA ASP A 444 7.64 6.08 33.69
C ASP A 444 6.46 5.78 32.77
N GLY A 445 6.55 6.19 31.50
CA GLY A 445 5.48 5.94 30.53
C GLY A 445 5.29 4.46 30.21
N LYS A 446 6.38 3.69 30.09
CA LYS A 446 6.32 2.25 29.91
C LYS A 446 5.60 1.53 31.06
N ALA A 447 5.80 1.99 32.31
CA ALA A 447 5.12 1.44 33.47
C ALA A 447 3.57 1.58 33.34
N TRP A 448 3.07 2.66 32.72
CA TRP A 448 1.65 2.83 32.42
C TRP A 448 1.15 1.80 31.40
N ALA A 449 1.90 1.59 30.31
CA ALA A 449 1.52 0.62 29.29
C ALA A 449 1.54 -0.83 29.81
N ASP A 450 2.53 -1.20 30.64
CA ASP A 450 2.58 -2.51 31.28
C ASP A 450 1.42 -2.71 32.26
N ARG A 451 1.10 -1.67 33.03
CA ARG A 451 -0.01 -1.69 34.01
C ARG A 451 -1.37 -1.97 33.34
N GLN A 452 -1.62 -1.47 32.14
CA GLN A 452 -2.86 -1.72 31.39
C GLN A 452 -3.14 -3.22 31.15
N TRP A 453 -2.10 -4.04 31.08
CA TRP A 453 -2.19 -5.49 30.92
C TRP A 453 -1.75 -6.27 32.18
N GLU A 454 -1.69 -5.60 33.32
CA GLU A 454 -1.53 -6.26 34.60
C GLU A 454 -2.84 -7.01 34.94
N ASN A 455 -2.78 -8.32 35.11
CA ASN A 455 -3.95 -9.19 35.31
C ASN A 455 -4.98 -9.14 34.17
N PRO A 456 -4.62 -9.52 32.93
CA PRO A 456 -5.52 -9.48 31.78
C PRO A 456 -6.73 -10.40 31.99
N LEU A 457 -7.82 -10.12 31.25
CA LEU A 457 -9.01 -10.96 31.21
C LEU A 457 -8.69 -12.36 30.67
N PRO A 458 -9.55 -13.37 30.90
CA PRO A 458 -9.30 -14.75 30.45
C PRO A 458 -9.13 -14.91 28.93
N ASP A 459 -9.66 -14.00 28.14
CA ASP A 459 -9.51 -13.93 26.68
C ASP A 459 -8.26 -13.16 26.22
N GLY A 460 -7.42 -12.71 27.16
CA GLY A 460 -6.19 -12.00 26.92
C GLY A 460 -6.33 -10.49 26.70
N LEU A 461 -7.54 -9.94 26.80
CA LEU A 461 -7.79 -8.52 26.71
C LEU A 461 -7.39 -7.79 28.00
N SER A 462 -7.25 -6.48 27.94
CA SER A 462 -6.96 -5.65 29.11
C SER A 462 -8.06 -5.75 30.17
N ALA A 463 -7.68 -5.71 31.44
CA ALA A 463 -8.63 -5.56 32.53
C ALA A 463 -9.38 -4.20 32.50
N GLU A 464 -8.91 -3.25 31.71
CA GLU A 464 -9.55 -1.95 31.50
C GLU A 464 -10.61 -1.97 30.37
N THR A 465 -10.79 -3.10 29.66
CA THR A 465 -11.78 -3.29 28.59
C THR A 465 -13.21 -3.14 29.13
N ARG A 466 -13.97 -2.22 28.59
CA ARG A 466 -15.36 -1.92 29.00
C ARG A 466 -16.34 -1.79 27.81
N TYR A 467 -15.83 -1.93 26.58
CA TYR A 467 -16.58 -1.75 25.32
C TYR A 467 -17.30 -0.41 25.21
N TRP A 468 -16.68 0.67 25.67
CA TRP A 468 -17.04 2.02 25.27
C TRP A 468 -16.24 2.41 24.04
N ILE A 469 -16.87 3.16 23.17
CA ILE A 469 -16.26 3.57 21.90
C ILE A 469 -14.95 4.35 22.09
N ASP A 470 -14.85 5.15 23.17
CA ASP A 470 -13.66 5.96 23.49
C ASP A 470 -12.42 5.10 23.74
N ASP A 471 -12.59 3.90 24.27
CA ASP A 471 -11.51 2.97 24.61
C ASP A 471 -10.64 2.64 23.39
N MET A 472 -11.24 2.64 22.19
CA MET A 472 -10.56 2.29 20.94
C MET A 472 -9.44 3.27 20.53
N TYR A 473 -9.35 4.43 21.15
CA TYR A 473 -8.17 5.29 21.07
C TYR A 473 -7.32 5.22 22.34
N MET A 474 -7.94 5.27 23.50
CA MET A 474 -7.24 5.40 24.78
C MET A 474 -6.37 4.19 25.12
N LEU A 475 -6.86 2.97 24.83
CA LEU A 475 -6.07 1.74 24.94
C LEU A 475 -4.98 1.71 23.87
N THR A 476 -5.39 1.95 22.62
CA THR A 476 -4.55 1.82 21.45
C THR A 476 -3.30 2.71 21.51
N ILE A 477 -3.46 4.01 21.71
CA ILE A 477 -2.34 4.94 21.58
C ILE A 477 -1.25 4.69 22.63
N LEU A 478 -1.59 4.28 23.84
CA LEU A 478 -0.59 3.99 24.88
C LEU A 478 0.25 2.76 24.52
N GLN A 479 -0.39 1.71 23.99
CA GLN A 479 0.30 0.49 23.57
C GLN A 479 1.17 0.74 22.34
N LEU A 480 0.70 1.53 21.38
CA LEU A 480 1.47 1.92 20.21
C LEU A 480 2.70 2.74 20.59
N GLU A 481 2.57 3.69 21.52
CA GLU A 481 3.70 4.48 22.01
C GLU A 481 4.74 3.58 22.71
N ALA A 482 4.30 2.62 23.52
CA ALA A 482 5.20 1.64 24.12
C ALA A 482 5.89 0.76 23.07
N TYR A 483 5.20 0.39 22.01
CA TYR A 483 5.79 -0.32 20.87
C TYR A 483 6.82 0.57 20.14
N ARG A 484 6.48 1.82 19.83
CA ARG A 484 7.39 2.79 19.18
C ARG A 484 8.67 3.02 19.97
N ALA A 485 8.55 3.05 21.31
CA ALA A 485 9.70 3.23 22.20
C ALA A 485 10.59 1.99 22.33
N THR A 486 10.01 0.79 22.30
CA THR A 486 10.71 -0.45 22.69
C THR A 486 10.91 -1.44 21.55
N HIS A 487 10.13 -1.35 20.48
CA HIS A 487 9.99 -2.35 19.41
C HIS A 487 9.58 -3.76 19.91
N ASP A 488 9.06 -3.85 21.15
CA ASP A 488 8.54 -5.09 21.71
C ASP A 488 7.13 -5.37 21.13
N LYS A 489 7.04 -6.39 20.28
CA LYS A 489 5.80 -6.78 19.59
C LYS A 489 4.63 -7.09 20.51
N LYS A 490 4.91 -7.45 21.79
CA LYS A 490 3.83 -7.74 22.75
C LYS A 490 2.82 -6.60 22.85
N TYR A 491 3.29 -5.33 22.80
CA TYR A 491 2.43 -4.15 22.86
C TYR A 491 1.52 -4.07 21.64
N LEU A 492 2.09 -4.30 20.47
CA LEU A 492 1.35 -4.25 19.20
C LEU A 492 0.36 -5.42 19.07
N ASP A 493 0.80 -6.64 19.42
CA ASP A 493 -0.01 -7.87 19.23
C ASP A 493 -1.25 -7.86 20.13
N ARG A 494 -1.10 -7.48 21.43
CA ARG A 494 -2.20 -7.43 22.37
C ARG A 494 -3.19 -6.30 22.05
N ASP A 495 -2.69 -5.18 21.62
CA ASP A 495 -3.48 -4.03 21.22
C ASP A 495 -4.29 -4.31 19.93
N ALA A 496 -3.69 -4.95 18.95
CA ALA A 496 -4.41 -5.38 17.75
C ALA A 496 -5.51 -6.42 18.05
N GLN A 497 -5.31 -7.28 19.06
CA GLN A 497 -6.34 -8.19 19.53
C GLN A 497 -7.48 -7.45 20.20
N GLU A 498 -7.17 -6.46 21.04
CA GLU A 498 -8.14 -5.57 21.69
C GLU A 498 -8.98 -4.84 20.63
N MET A 499 -8.34 -4.19 19.65
CA MET A 499 -9.02 -3.50 18.57
C MET A 499 -9.99 -4.41 17.84
N VAL A 500 -9.60 -5.60 17.43
CA VAL A 500 -10.48 -6.55 16.72
C VAL A 500 -11.67 -6.97 17.59
N SER A 501 -11.50 -7.10 18.89
CA SER A 501 -12.61 -7.40 19.81
C SER A 501 -13.66 -6.28 19.83
N TYR A 502 -13.22 -5.01 19.89
CA TYR A 502 -14.10 -3.85 19.84
C TYR A 502 -14.80 -3.71 18.48
N LEU A 503 -14.08 -3.95 17.36
CA LEU A 503 -14.67 -3.94 16.02
C LEU A 503 -15.85 -4.92 15.95
N GLY A 504 -15.68 -6.14 16.44
CA GLY A 504 -16.73 -7.16 16.46
C GLY A 504 -17.92 -6.85 17.35
N LYS A 505 -17.77 -5.95 18.34
CA LYS A 505 -18.82 -5.60 19.30
C LYS A 505 -19.59 -4.33 18.94
N LEU A 506 -18.90 -3.34 18.34
CA LEU A 506 -19.44 -1.99 18.21
C LEU A 506 -19.73 -1.58 16.77
N GLN A 507 -18.98 -2.10 15.76
CA GLN A 507 -19.20 -1.72 14.38
C GLN A 507 -20.54 -2.24 13.85
N GLN A 508 -21.25 -1.38 13.14
CA GLN A 508 -22.56 -1.67 12.57
C GLN A 508 -22.46 -1.88 11.04
N PRO A 509 -23.45 -2.49 10.40
CA PRO A 509 -23.44 -2.74 8.96
C PRO A 509 -23.33 -1.49 8.09
N ASN A 510 -23.64 -0.30 8.61
CA ASN A 510 -23.46 0.98 7.93
C ASN A 510 -22.02 1.52 8.00
N GLY A 511 -21.12 0.82 8.71
CA GLY A 511 -19.70 1.18 8.89
C GLY A 511 -19.42 2.04 10.11
N LEU A 512 -20.42 2.62 10.77
CA LEU A 512 -20.27 3.43 11.98
C LEU A 512 -20.33 2.57 13.25
N PHE A 513 -20.07 3.19 14.40
CA PHE A 513 -19.95 2.47 15.67
C PHE A 513 -20.97 2.95 16.70
N TYR A 514 -21.59 2.02 17.40
CA TYR A 514 -22.41 2.34 18.56
C TYR A 514 -21.52 2.84 19.70
N HIS A 515 -22.04 3.78 20.51
CA HIS A 515 -21.34 4.31 21.69
C HIS A 515 -20.97 3.20 22.69
N ALA A 516 -21.83 2.21 22.84
CA ALA A 516 -21.58 0.97 23.54
C ALA A 516 -22.56 -0.11 23.02
N PRO A 517 -22.39 -1.40 23.35
CA PRO A 517 -23.27 -2.47 22.85
C PRO A 517 -24.77 -2.26 23.20
N ASP A 518 -25.06 -1.55 24.29
CA ASP A 518 -26.37 -1.23 24.79
C ASP A 518 -26.85 0.22 24.50
N VAL A 519 -26.04 0.98 23.70
CA VAL A 519 -26.29 2.40 23.39
C VAL A 519 -26.16 2.64 21.87
N PRO A 520 -27.27 2.48 21.11
CA PRO A 520 -27.27 2.42 19.66
C PRO A 520 -27.27 3.82 19.00
N PHE A 521 -26.34 4.68 19.38
CA PHE A 521 -26.18 6.02 18.82
C PHE A 521 -24.79 6.20 18.20
N PHE A 522 -24.71 6.82 17.03
CA PHE A 522 -23.48 7.14 16.31
C PHE A 522 -22.99 8.53 16.75
N TRP A 523 -22.43 8.57 17.96
CA TRP A 523 -21.93 9.81 18.54
C TRP A 523 -20.62 10.24 17.89
N GLY A 524 -20.60 11.45 17.29
CA GLY A 524 -19.52 11.92 16.45
C GLY A 524 -18.13 11.80 17.08
N ARG A 525 -17.91 12.32 18.32
CA ARG A 525 -16.60 12.20 18.98
C ARG A 525 -16.24 10.76 19.33
N GLY A 526 -17.23 9.90 19.66
CA GLY A 526 -16.98 8.48 19.87
C GLY A 526 -16.44 7.82 18.61
N ASP A 527 -17.17 7.96 17.48
CA ASP A 527 -16.67 7.50 16.18
C ASP A 527 -15.33 8.16 15.79
N GLY A 528 -15.08 9.40 16.23
CA GLY A 528 -13.79 10.08 16.05
C GLY A 528 -12.63 9.36 16.74
N TRP A 529 -12.84 8.89 17.97
CA TRP A 529 -11.83 8.10 18.69
C TRP A 529 -11.50 6.79 17.95
N VAL A 530 -12.54 6.11 17.44
CA VAL A 530 -12.34 4.89 16.63
C VAL A 530 -11.54 5.17 15.37
N ALA A 531 -11.93 6.21 14.63
CA ALA A 531 -11.26 6.60 13.40
C ALA A 531 -9.77 6.91 13.63
N ALA A 532 -9.48 7.67 14.71
CA ALA A 532 -8.11 8.01 15.08
C ALA A 532 -7.33 6.79 15.58
N GLY A 533 -7.92 5.95 16.42
CA GLY A 533 -7.29 4.72 16.93
C GLY A 533 -6.92 3.74 15.82
N MET A 534 -7.85 3.46 14.90
CA MET A 534 -7.54 2.61 13.74
C MET A 534 -6.47 3.22 12.83
N ALA A 535 -6.52 4.54 12.59
CA ALA A 535 -5.53 5.22 11.77
C ALA A 535 -4.12 5.15 12.39
N GLU A 536 -3.99 5.38 13.70
CA GLU A 536 -2.71 5.24 14.41
C GLU A 536 -2.22 3.80 14.40
N MET A 537 -3.08 2.83 14.69
CA MET A 537 -2.71 1.41 14.69
C MET A 537 -2.23 0.94 13.31
N LEU A 538 -2.91 1.30 12.25
CA LEU A 538 -2.55 0.90 10.89
C LEU A 538 -1.20 1.47 10.42
N ARG A 539 -0.71 2.56 11.04
CA ARG A 539 0.62 3.10 10.76
C ARG A 539 1.74 2.19 11.28
N ASP A 540 1.51 1.50 12.39
CA ASP A 540 2.51 0.67 13.06
C ASP A 540 2.34 -0.84 12.79
N LEU A 541 1.13 -1.30 12.50
CA LEU A 541 0.89 -2.70 12.18
C LEU A 541 1.62 -3.09 10.90
N PRO A 542 2.52 -4.09 10.93
CA PRO A 542 3.15 -4.62 9.73
C PRO A 542 2.14 -5.11 8.70
N PRO A 543 2.44 -5.05 7.40
CA PRO A 543 1.54 -5.54 6.34
C PRO A 543 1.15 -7.01 6.50
N ASP A 544 2.02 -7.83 7.08
CA ASP A 544 1.84 -9.26 7.33
C ASP A 544 1.22 -9.59 8.69
N HIS A 545 0.89 -8.58 9.49
CA HIS A 545 0.26 -8.82 10.79
C HIS A 545 -1.14 -9.42 10.60
N ARG A 546 -1.42 -10.56 11.28
CA ARG A 546 -2.65 -11.37 11.11
C ARG A 546 -3.96 -10.60 11.24
N GLN A 547 -3.99 -9.54 12.05
CA GLN A 547 -5.20 -8.74 12.33
C GLN A 547 -5.30 -7.50 11.44
N ARG A 548 -4.23 -7.11 10.74
CA ARG A 548 -4.23 -5.94 9.87
C ARG A 548 -5.35 -5.93 8.82
N PRO A 549 -5.64 -7.04 8.10
CA PRO A 549 -6.72 -7.04 7.10
C PRO A 549 -8.10 -6.73 7.69
N ILE A 550 -8.36 -7.20 8.91
CA ILE A 550 -9.63 -6.96 9.60
C ILE A 550 -9.76 -5.48 9.96
N ILE A 551 -8.70 -4.91 10.57
CA ILE A 551 -8.67 -3.52 11.02
C ILE A 551 -8.73 -2.58 9.81
N LEU A 552 -7.96 -2.86 8.75
CA LEU A 552 -7.97 -2.04 7.54
C LEU A 552 -9.34 -2.06 6.84
N LYS A 553 -9.98 -3.21 6.73
CA LYS A 553 -11.33 -3.32 6.16
C LYS A 553 -12.33 -2.50 6.96
N SER A 554 -12.33 -2.68 8.28
CA SER A 554 -13.22 -1.94 9.19
C SER A 554 -13.01 -0.42 9.08
N TYR A 555 -11.75 0.01 9.04
CA TYR A 555 -11.38 1.41 8.81
C TYR A 555 -11.92 1.92 7.46
N GLN A 556 -11.76 1.19 6.36
CA GLN A 556 -12.24 1.58 5.04
C GLN A 556 -13.77 1.66 4.99
N GLU A 557 -14.49 0.74 5.62
CA GLU A 557 -15.94 0.76 5.75
C GLU A 557 -16.41 2.00 6.53
N MET A 558 -15.71 2.34 7.61
CA MET A 558 -15.99 3.56 8.38
C MET A 558 -15.73 4.82 7.57
N MET A 559 -14.59 4.92 6.87
CA MET A 559 -14.28 6.10 6.03
C MET A 559 -15.29 6.27 4.90
N ALA A 560 -15.79 5.18 4.32
CA ALA A 560 -16.84 5.23 3.29
C ALA A 560 -18.18 5.73 3.87
N ALA A 561 -18.53 5.34 5.09
CA ALA A 561 -19.69 5.87 5.80
C ALA A 561 -19.53 7.36 6.08
N LEU A 562 -18.40 7.76 6.67
CA LEU A 562 -18.13 9.17 7.01
C LEU A 562 -18.13 10.08 5.78
N LEU A 563 -17.67 9.60 4.63
CA LEU A 563 -17.73 10.35 3.38
C LEU A 563 -19.17 10.72 2.99
N LYS A 564 -20.15 9.86 3.25
CA LYS A 564 -21.57 10.10 2.98
C LYS A 564 -22.19 11.15 3.92
N TYR A 565 -21.71 11.18 5.16
CA TYR A 565 -22.25 12.05 6.22
C TYR A 565 -21.50 13.38 6.35
N GLN A 566 -20.47 13.65 5.54
CA GLN A 566 -19.82 14.97 5.54
C GLN A 566 -20.77 16.04 5.02
N GLY A 567 -21.03 17.07 5.81
CA GLY A 567 -21.84 18.20 5.43
C GLY A 567 -21.20 19.02 4.27
N LYS A 568 -22.01 19.82 3.58
CA LYS A 568 -21.52 20.76 2.54
C LYS A 568 -20.55 21.78 3.09
N ASP A 569 -20.65 22.07 4.39
CA ASP A 569 -19.75 22.91 5.18
C ASP A 569 -18.40 22.27 5.49
N GLY A 570 -18.21 20.99 5.13
CA GLY A 570 -17.00 20.22 5.40
C GLY A 570 -16.99 19.55 6.79
N MET A 571 -17.97 19.80 7.62
CA MET A 571 -18.08 19.30 8.99
C MET A 571 -18.95 18.04 9.09
N TRP A 572 -18.79 17.31 10.19
CA TRP A 572 -19.70 16.24 10.59
C TRP A 572 -20.55 16.66 11.79
N ARG A 573 -21.69 16.00 11.94
CA ARG A 573 -22.64 16.31 12.99
C ARG A 573 -22.22 15.65 14.30
N GLN A 574 -22.64 16.25 15.42
CA GLN A 574 -22.42 15.74 16.77
C GLN A 574 -23.05 14.34 16.97
N LEU A 575 -24.17 14.06 16.32
CA LEU A 575 -24.75 12.75 16.10
C LEU A 575 -24.77 12.52 14.59
N ILE A 576 -23.96 11.58 14.07
CA ILE A 576 -23.52 11.54 12.67
C ILE A 576 -24.68 11.39 11.69
N ASP A 577 -25.65 10.55 12.01
CA ASP A 577 -26.78 10.17 11.17
C ASP A 577 -28.04 11.03 11.40
N HIS A 578 -27.90 12.15 12.14
CA HIS A 578 -28.98 13.07 12.47
C HIS A 578 -28.72 14.47 11.90
N ASP A 579 -29.45 14.83 10.85
CA ASP A 579 -29.28 16.13 10.15
C ASP A 579 -29.58 17.33 11.07
N GLU A 580 -30.45 17.17 12.06
CA GLU A 580 -30.79 18.17 13.07
C GLU A 580 -29.68 18.40 14.11
N ALA A 581 -28.73 17.48 14.25
CA ALA A 581 -27.60 17.67 15.14
C ALA A 581 -26.65 18.76 14.60
N TRP A 582 -26.00 19.47 15.48
CA TRP A 582 -25.11 20.57 15.12
C TRP A 582 -23.73 20.09 14.65
N PRO A 583 -23.00 20.92 13.79
CA PRO A 583 -21.63 20.59 13.38
C PRO A 583 -20.68 20.59 14.57
N GLU A 584 -19.91 19.49 14.72
CA GLU A 584 -19.06 19.25 15.88
C GLU A 584 -17.59 19.25 15.48
N SER A 585 -16.78 20.06 16.16
CA SER A 585 -15.40 20.33 15.73
C SER A 585 -14.43 19.22 16.11
N SER A 586 -14.57 18.57 17.28
CA SER A 586 -13.61 17.54 17.70
C SER A 586 -13.70 16.28 16.83
N SER A 587 -14.91 15.78 16.58
CA SER A 587 -15.11 14.64 15.67
C SER A 587 -14.69 14.96 14.25
N SER A 588 -15.04 16.16 13.76
CA SER A 588 -14.67 16.59 12.41
C SER A 588 -13.16 16.63 12.23
N ALA A 589 -12.40 17.07 13.25
CA ALA A 589 -10.95 17.06 13.22
C ALA A 589 -10.37 15.64 13.29
N MET A 590 -10.97 14.74 14.09
CA MET A 590 -10.57 13.33 14.17
C MET A 590 -10.81 12.58 12.83
N PHE A 591 -11.97 12.78 12.21
CA PHE A 591 -12.28 12.19 10.92
C PHE A 591 -11.36 12.74 9.81
N THR A 592 -11.08 14.04 9.86
CA THR A 592 -10.13 14.70 8.97
C THR A 592 -8.74 14.11 9.14
N PHE A 593 -8.25 13.97 10.37
CA PHE A 593 -6.98 13.29 10.68
C PHE A 593 -6.92 11.88 10.10
N ALA A 594 -7.97 11.08 10.35
CA ALA A 594 -8.02 9.71 9.87
C ALA A 594 -8.03 9.66 8.33
N MET A 595 -8.83 10.49 7.64
CA MET A 595 -8.86 10.54 6.18
C MET A 595 -7.54 11.01 5.58
N ILE A 596 -6.90 12.05 6.14
CA ILE A 596 -5.57 12.51 5.69
C ILE A 596 -4.56 11.37 5.82
N THR A 597 -4.53 10.71 6.99
CA THR A 597 -3.63 9.59 7.25
C THR A 597 -3.86 8.46 6.25
N GLY A 598 -5.10 8.10 5.98
CA GLY A 598 -5.44 7.06 5.02
C GLY A 598 -5.08 7.40 3.59
N VAL A 599 -5.30 8.64 3.17
CA VAL A 599 -4.91 9.12 1.82
C VAL A 599 -3.39 9.12 1.66
N LYS A 600 -2.66 9.66 2.65
CA LYS A 600 -1.18 9.72 2.60
C LYS A 600 -0.50 8.36 2.67
N ASN A 601 -1.13 7.38 3.33
CA ASN A 601 -0.62 6.00 3.41
C ASN A 601 -1.20 5.09 2.31
N GLY A 602 -2.01 5.60 1.40
CA GLY A 602 -2.59 4.83 0.30
C GLY A 602 -3.68 3.82 0.72
N TRP A 603 -4.23 3.93 1.93
CA TRP A 603 -5.33 3.07 2.40
C TRP A 603 -6.68 3.53 1.87
N LEU A 604 -6.75 4.78 1.44
CA LEU A 604 -7.93 5.43 0.85
C LEU A 604 -7.55 6.03 -0.51
N ASP A 605 -8.48 5.94 -1.46
CA ASP A 605 -8.31 6.57 -2.77
C ASP A 605 -8.23 8.11 -2.64
N ALA A 606 -7.09 8.68 -3.06
CA ALA A 606 -6.81 10.11 -2.92
C ALA A 606 -7.80 11.00 -3.67
N LYS A 607 -8.32 10.56 -4.82
CA LYS A 607 -9.31 11.32 -5.62
C LYS A 607 -10.65 11.40 -4.91
N THR A 608 -11.04 10.35 -4.24
CA THR A 608 -12.33 10.24 -3.53
C THR A 608 -12.25 10.92 -2.16
N TYR A 609 -11.25 10.59 -1.37
CA TYR A 609 -11.16 11.02 0.03
C TYR A 609 -10.32 12.28 0.24
N GLY A 610 -9.36 12.58 -0.64
CA GLY A 610 -8.51 13.76 -0.53
C GLY A 610 -9.28 15.07 -0.51
N PRO A 611 -10.22 15.33 -1.46
CA PRO A 611 -11.06 16.52 -1.41
C PRO A 611 -11.93 16.61 -0.14
N ALA A 612 -12.42 15.49 0.38
CA ALA A 612 -13.19 15.46 1.62
C ALA A 612 -12.32 15.80 2.84
N ALA A 613 -11.13 15.21 2.93
CA ALA A 613 -10.15 15.52 3.97
C ALA A 613 -9.70 16.99 3.93
N ARG A 614 -9.46 17.53 2.72
CA ARG A 614 -9.12 18.95 2.55
C ARG A 614 -10.25 19.88 2.99
N ARG A 615 -11.51 19.59 2.60
CA ARG A 615 -12.67 20.36 3.06
C ARG A 615 -12.81 20.27 4.58
N GLY A 616 -12.60 19.11 5.16
CA GLY A 616 -12.61 18.91 6.61
C GLY A 616 -11.57 19.79 7.31
N TRP A 617 -10.33 19.81 6.83
CA TRP A 617 -9.28 20.68 7.39
C TRP A 617 -9.64 22.16 7.31
N ILE A 618 -10.06 22.64 6.15
CA ILE A 618 -10.47 24.05 5.96
C ILE A 618 -11.61 24.40 6.90
N ALA A 619 -12.58 23.51 7.04
CA ALA A 619 -13.73 23.71 7.92
C ALA A 619 -13.31 23.79 9.39
N VAL A 620 -12.57 22.80 9.91
CA VAL A 620 -12.17 22.78 11.33
C VAL A 620 -11.23 23.92 11.70
N ALA A 621 -10.35 24.36 10.77
CA ALA A 621 -9.51 25.52 10.98
C ALA A 621 -10.35 26.81 11.16
N GLY A 622 -11.52 26.88 10.53
CA GLY A 622 -12.49 27.99 10.73
C GLY A 622 -13.21 27.98 12.09
N TYR A 623 -13.11 26.89 12.86
CA TYR A 623 -13.65 26.79 14.22
C TYR A 623 -12.63 27.14 15.31
N ILE A 624 -11.47 27.66 14.94
CA ILE A 624 -10.45 28.18 15.86
C ILE A 624 -10.59 29.69 15.93
N ASP A 625 -10.90 30.21 17.10
CA ASP A 625 -11.11 31.64 17.31
C ASP A 625 -9.79 32.43 17.37
N GLN A 626 -9.90 33.75 17.59
CA GLN A 626 -8.74 34.65 17.66
C GLN A 626 -7.84 34.40 18.88
N ASN A 627 -8.33 33.73 19.90
CA ASN A 627 -7.57 33.32 21.09
C ASN A 627 -6.88 31.96 20.90
N SER A 628 -7.05 31.31 19.74
CA SER A 628 -6.62 29.95 19.44
C SER A 628 -7.40 28.86 20.18
N ASP A 629 -8.59 29.19 20.70
CA ASP A 629 -9.51 28.24 21.27
C ASP A 629 -10.34 27.54 20.18
N VAL A 630 -10.47 26.23 20.26
CA VAL A 630 -11.37 25.47 19.36
C VAL A 630 -12.80 25.63 19.88
N THR A 631 -13.68 26.12 19.02
CA THR A 631 -15.11 26.35 19.31
C THR A 631 -15.97 25.16 18.89
N ALA A 632 -17.23 25.11 19.35
CA ALA A 632 -18.20 24.04 19.02
C ALA A 632 -17.68 22.62 19.32
N VAL A 633 -17.00 22.44 20.42
CA VAL A 633 -16.56 21.13 20.93
C VAL A 633 -17.69 20.53 21.78
N CYS A 634 -18.06 19.27 21.54
CA CYS A 634 -19.06 18.57 22.34
C CYS A 634 -18.57 18.40 23.79
N GLU A 635 -19.38 18.75 24.76
CA GLU A 635 -19.08 18.50 26.18
C GLU A 635 -18.91 16.99 26.48
N GLY A 636 -18.34 16.65 27.62
CA GLY A 636 -18.22 15.26 28.10
C GLY A 636 -19.57 14.53 28.05
N THR A 637 -19.58 13.37 27.37
CA THR A 637 -20.79 12.61 27.05
C THR A 637 -20.66 11.20 27.55
N GLY A 638 -21.43 10.87 28.59
CA GLY A 638 -21.56 9.50 29.09
C GLY A 638 -22.48 8.65 28.20
N LYS A 639 -22.43 7.33 28.35
CA LYS A 639 -23.35 6.46 27.63
C LYS A 639 -24.75 6.54 28.23
N LYS A 640 -25.74 6.81 27.39
CA LYS A 640 -27.14 6.84 27.75
C LYS A 640 -28.01 6.42 26.58
N ASN A 641 -28.91 5.48 26.77
CA ASN A 641 -29.83 5.06 25.70
C ASN A 641 -31.00 6.03 25.59
N ASP A 642 -30.75 7.26 25.14
CA ASP A 642 -31.71 8.35 25.05
C ASP A 642 -31.28 9.33 23.97
N LEU A 643 -32.01 9.39 22.84
CA LEU A 643 -31.70 10.26 21.71
C LEU A 643 -31.63 11.73 22.12
N GLN A 644 -32.60 12.19 22.91
CA GLN A 644 -32.66 13.60 23.30
C GLN A 644 -31.43 14.02 24.13
N TYR A 645 -30.93 13.12 24.99
CA TYR A 645 -29.68 13.33 25.71
C TYR A 645 -28.51 13.65 24.78
N TYR A 646 -28.39 12.97 23.63
CA TYR A 646 -27.33 13.25 22.66
C TYR A 646 -27.58 14.55 21.90
N LEU A 647 -28.80 14.82 21.47
CA LEU A 647 -29.14 16.07 20.76
C LEU A 647 -28.97 17.32 21.64
N ASP A 648 -29.17 17.22 22.95
CA ASP A 648 -29.04 18.29 23.92
C ASP A 648 -27.60 18.55 24.40
N ARG A 649 -26.59 17.83 23.87
CA ARG A 649 -25.17 18.08 24.24
C ARG A 649 -24.76 19.51 23.97
N LYS A 650 -24.09 20.11 24.98
CA LYS A 650 -23.65 21.50 24.92
C LYS A 650 -22.36 21.64 24.11
N ARG A 651 -22.22 22.79 23.50
CA ARG A 651 -21.01 23.22 22.83
C ARG A 651 -20.07 23.89 23.82
N ARG A 652 -18.79 23.51 23.80
CA ARG A 652 -17.72 24.11 24.59
C ARG A 652 -16.76 24.87 23.68
N THR A 653 -16.04 25.85 24.24
CA THR A 653 -14.96 26.58 23.60
C THR A 653 -13.70 26.37 24.44
N GLY A 654 -12.56 26.16 23.81
CA GLY A 654 -11.27 25.94 24.46
C GLY A 654 -11.10 24.57 25.15
N ASP A 655 -12.01 23.65 24.92
CA ASP A 655 -11.94 22.29 25.48
C ASP A 655 -10.85 21.47 24.77
N PHE A 656 -9.99 20.81 25.51
CA PHE A 656 -8.88 20.02 24.99
C PHE A 656 -9.29 18.86 24.08
N HIS A 657 -10.52 18.37 24.15
CA HIS A 657 -11.05 17.41 23.18
C HIS A 657 -11.06 17.96 21.75
N GLY A 658 -11.15 19.28 21.58
CA GLY A 658 -11.07 19.93 20.27
C GLY A 658 -9.63 20.21 19.85
N GLN A 659 -8.76 20.62 20.79
CA GLN A 659 -7.38 20.99 20.47
C GLN A 659 -6.53 19.78 20.05
N ALA A 660 -6.66 18.64 20.72
CA ALA A 660 -5.92 17.42 20.41
C ALA A 660 -6.04 17.02 18.92
N PRO A 661 -7.24 16.80 18.36
CA PRO A 661 -7.37 16.33 16.99
C PRO A 661 -7.00 17.38 15.93
N ILE A 662 -7.05 18.68 16.25
CA ILE A 662 -6.47 19.73 15.36
C ILE A 662 -4.96 19.52 15.22
N LEU A 663 -4.26 19.28 16.32
CA LEU A 663 -2.80 19.01 16.30
C LEU A 663 -2.46 17.70 15.57
N TRP A 664 -3.30 16.67 15.72
CA TRP A 664 -3.12 15.41 14.97
C TRP A 664 -3.32 15.59 13.49
N ALA A 665 -4.38 16.31 13.07
CA ALA A 665 -4.65 16.60 11.65
C ALA A 665 -3.55 17.48 11.03
N ALA A 666 -3.09 18.52 11.75
CA ALA A 666 -1.95 19.33 11.33
C ALA A 666 -0.68 18.48 11.14
N SER A 667 -0.37 17.63 12.13
CA SER A 667 0.76 16.71 12.08
C SER A 667 0.66 15.72 10.92
N ALA A 668 -0.54 15.17 10.65
CA ALA A 668 -0.76 14.27 9.53
C ALA A 668 -0.54 14.98 8.17
N LEU A 669 -0.93 16.23 8.04
CA LEU A 669 -0.67 17.04 6.84
C LEU A 669 0.82 17.36 6.64
N LEU A 670 1.58 17.51 7.74
CA LEU A 670 3.02 17.82 7.69
C LEU A 670 3.92 16.59 7.48
N ARG A 671 3.46 15.37 7.83
CA ARG A 671 4.15 14.09 7.52
C ARG A 671 4.12 13.83 6.03
#